data_023c55ac4cabdc88bc5df85a9e70b2b3
#
_entry.id   023c55ac4cabdc88bc5df85a9e70b2b3
#
_cell.length_a   1.000
_cell.length_b   1.000
_cell.length_c   1.000
_cell.angle_alpha   90.00
_cell.angle_beta   90.00
_cell.angle_gamma   90.00
#
_symmetry.space_group_name_H-M   'P 1'
#
loop_
_entity.id
_entity.type
_entity.pdbx_description
1 polymer ?
#
loop_
_entity_poly.entity_id
_entity_poly.type
_entity_poly.pdbx_seq_one_letter_code
_entity_poly.pdbx_strand_id
1 'polypeptide(L)'
;MNQRATQPETELSSTVRLTAAQAVVRYLAALRTEHGEPLFGGVFAIFGHGNVAGLGEALYRHRDELPTYRAHNEQAMAHSAIAYAKAHMRRRMMAVTTSIGPGATNLVTAAALAHVNRLPVLLLPGDIFVSRAPDPVLQQLEDSHNGGVSANDALKAVSRYFDRIVHPAQLLSALPRAIRVLTDAAQCGPVTLALPQDVQAMAFDYPASFFAPRVVEFHAPAPLPREIERAAALLRDAREPLIVTGGGVLYGQAAETLRAFAHRHGVPVAETQAGKGALAWDDALNVGGIGVTGGSAANELAHAGDCVLAVGTRLQDFTTGSNTLFKQARLVAINANPFDALKQDAVAVQADARLALEALSAALGDWRAAPQWTTRAHRLAEDWRATVAHVTNTPPDAGQLPREADVIGAVQRSDEASPTGDIVVCAAGTLPADLQKLWRTGAPGGYHVEYGYSCMGYEIAGGLGVKLARPEREVIVIVGDGSYLMMNSELATSVMLGAKLIVVLLDNRGFGCINRLQQACGGAPFNNLIDDCRQGALGAPTIDFAMHARSLGALSEHVANIDELQAAMQRARAADRSYLISIDTDPARPTEEGGWWWEVAVPEVSERAAVVVAREAYERALNARAGDVPKNGEDPTCP
;
A
#
# COMPACT_ATOMS: atom_id res chain seq x y z
N MET A 1 56.90 47.34 4.24
CA MET A 1 55.45 47.56 4.08
C MET A 1 54.76 46.20 4.13
N ASN A 2 54.29 45.82 5.32
CA ASN A 2 53.59 44.56 5.53
C ASN A 2 52.08 44.83 5.34
N GLN A 3 51.48 44.37 4.26
CA GLN A 3 50.01 44.26 4.15
C GLN A 3 49.59 42.99 4.91
N ARG A 4 48.99 43.21 6.07
CA ARG A 4 48.18 42.17 6.76
C ARG A 4 46.92 41.95 5.92
N ALA A 5 46.76 40.78 5.35
CA ALA A 5 45.51 40.31 4.82
C ALA A 5 44.50 40.23 5.95
N THR A 6 43.46 41.04 5.91
CA THR A 6 42.28 40.94 6.75
C THR A 6 41.57 39.63 6.38
N GLN A 7 41.55 38.68 7.30
CA GLN A 7 40.63 37.53 7.22
C GLN A 7 39.21 38.03 7.20
N PRO A 8 38.30 37.44 6.37
CA PRO A 8 36.89 37.82 6.42
C PRO A 8 36.34 37.46 7.81
N GLU A 9 35.68 38.44 8.42
CA GLU A 9 34.89 38.23 9.62
C GLU A 9 33.90 37.08 9.35
N THR A 10 34.03 36.00 10.11
CA THR A 10 33.04 34.95 10.18
C THR A 10 31.72 35.59 10.58
N GLU A 11 30.75 35.71 9.65
CA GLU A 11 29.37 36.03 9.98
C GLU A 11 28.94 35.06 11.10
N LEU A 12 28.78 35.57 12.31
CA LEU A 12 28.16 34.85 13.41
C LEU A 12 26.79 34.38 12.92
N SER A 13 26.64 33.06 12.68
CA SER A 13 25.40 32.49 12.20
C SER A 13 24.28 32.93 13.15
N SER A 14 23.32 33.69 12.65
CA SER A 14 22.19 34.15 13.44
C SER A 14 21.44 32.94 14.00
N THR A 15 21.15 32.96 15.31
CA THR A 15 20.33 31.95 15.95
C THR A 15 18.89 32.43 16.11
N VAL A 16 17.95 31.49 16.18
CA VAL A 16 16.56 31.75 16.53
C VAL A 16 16.15 30.89 17.71
N ARG A 17 15.56 31.53 18.71
CA ARG A 17 15.10 30.82 19.93
C ARG A 17 13.70 30.30 19.70
N LEU A 18 13.55 28.97 19.70
CA LEU A 18 12.30 28.25 19.48
C LEU A 18 12.17 27.10 20.47
N THR A 19 10.93 26.71 20.80
CA THR A 19 10.69 25.43 21.47
C THR A 19 10.98 24.28 20.51
N ALA A 20 11.21 23.07 21.03
CA ALA A 20 11.42 21.89 20.20
C ALA A 20 10.22 21.64 19.27
N ALA A 21 8.98 21.81 19.75
CA ALA A 21 7.78 21.69 18.93
C ALA A 21 7.73 22.71 17.79
N GLN A 22 8.04 23.99 18.07
CA GLN A 22 8.12 25.03 17.05
C GLN A 22 9.20 24.74 16.01
N ALA A 23 10.35 24.21 16.45
CA ALA A 23 11.44 23.83 15.56
C ALA A 23 11.04 22.70 14.60
N VAL A 24 10.35 21.66 15.10
CA VAL A 24 9.82 20.56 14.25
C VAL A 24 8.88 21.13 13.18
N VAL A 25 7.85 21.89 13.59
CA VAL A 25 6.83 22.39 12.67
C VAL A 25 7.45 23.34 11.63
N ARG A 26 8.28 24.28 12.04
CA ARG A 26 8.94 25.22 11.13
C ARG A 26 9.89 24.51 10.16
N TYR A 27 10.61 23.47 10.60
CA TYR A 27 11.47 22.68 9.73
C TYR A 27 10.65 21.97 8.64
N LEU A 28 9.55 21.29 9.01
CA LEU A 28 8.69 20.60 8.05
C LEU A 28 8.05 21.55 7.04
N ALA A 29 7.59 22.72 7.51
CA ALA A 29 7.00 23.75 6.66
C ALA A 29 7.99 24.34 5.63
N ALA A 30 9.31 24.29 5.89
CA ALA A 30 10.34 24.81 5.00
C ALA A 30 10.74 23.87 3.87
N LEU A 31 10.36 22.58 3.92
CA LEU A 31 10.78 21.57 2.94
C LEU A 31 9.95 21.64 1.65
N ARG A 32 10.63 21.56 0.52
CA ARG A 32 10.02 21.60 -0.82
C ARG A 32 10.44 20.38 -1.64
N THR A 33 9.58 19.96 -2.56
CA THR A 33 9.91 19.01 -3.61
C THR A 33 10.76 19.68 -4.69
N GLU A 34 11.31 18.89 -5.61
CA GLU A 34 12.03 19.38 -6.80
C GLU A 34 11.20 20.31 -7.69
N HIS A 35 9.86 20.23 -7.58
CA HIS A 35 8.93 21.09 -8.30
C HIS A 35 8.50 22.33 -7.49
N GLY A 36 9.10 22.58 -6.32
CA GLY A 36 8.79 23.71 -5.46
C GLY A 36 7.53 23.56 -4.59
N GLU A 37 6.83 22.42 -4.66
CA GLU A 37 5.66 22.13 -3.82
C GLU A 37 6.07 21.80 -2.39
N PRO A 38 5.20 22.02 -1.38
CA PRO A 38 5.45 21.53 -0.03
C PRO A 38 5.68 20.01 0.00
N LEU A 39 6.78 19.55 0.61
CA LEU A 39 7.06 18.12 0.78
C LEU A 39 6.02 17.46 1.69
N PHE A 40 5.66 18.15 2.78
CA PHE A 40 4.57 17.74 3.66
C PHE A 40 3.28 18.45 3.28
N GLY A 41 2.26 17.68 2.89
CA GLY A 41 0.92 18.19 2.56
C GLY A 41 0.11 18.62 3.79
N GLY A 42 0.61 18.33 4.98
CA GLY A 42 0.01 18.71 6.25
C GLY A 42 0.33 17.73 7.38
N VAL A 43 -0.36 17.90 8.50
CA VAL A 43 -0.25 17.07 9.69
C VAL A 43 -1.64 16.58 10.10
N PHE A 44 -1.83 15.28 10.18
CA PHE A 44 -2.98 14.73 10.89
C PHE A 44 -2.72 14.77 12.39
N ALA A 45 -3.68 15.26 13.18
CA ALA A 45 -3.52 15.45 14.61
C ALA A 45 -4.74 15.04 15.41
N ILE A 46 -4.51 14.18 16.40
CA ILE A 46 -5.43 14.01 17.53
C ILE A 46 -4.69 14.48 18.78
N PHE A 47 -5.21 15.56 19.38
CA PHE A 47 -4.58 16.16 20.53
C PHE A 47 -5.06 15.50 21.85
N GLY A 48 -4.13 15.39 22.77
CA GLY A 48 -4.34 15.11 24.17
C GLY A 48 -3.26 15.83 24.98
N HIS A 49 -3.17 15.56 26.29
CA HIS A 49 -2.21 16.24 27.15
C HIS A 49 -0.74 16.04 26.71
N GLY A 50 -0.45 14.96 25.94
CA GLY A 50 0.90 14.64 25.48
C GLY A 50 1.44 15.48 24.33
N ASN A 51 0.58 16.24 23.61
CA ASN A 51 1.01 17.01 22.44
C ASN A 51 0.29 18.35 22.24
N VAL A 52 -0.81 18.63 22.98
CA VAL A 52 -1.63 19.82 22.75
C VAL A 52 -0.90 21.12 23.04
N ALA A 53 -0.14 21.18 24.14
CA ALA A 53 0.55 22.40 24.57
C ALA A 53 1.80 22.72 23.73
N GLY A 54 2.55 21.68 23.30
CA GLY A 54 3.74 21.84 22.48
C GLY A 54 3.42 21.90 20.98
N LEU A 55 3.13 20.75 20.39
CA LEU A 55 2.86 20.64 18.95
C LEU A 55 1.58 21.37 18.54
N GLY A 56 0.52 21.34 19.37
CA GLY A 56 -0.74 22.02 19.05
C GLY A 56 -0.58 23.52 18.89
N GLU A 57 0.15 24.18 19.79
CA GLU A 57 0.45 25.62 19.69
C GLU A 57 1.32 25.91 18.46
N ALA A 58 2.36 25.10 18.22
CA ALA A 58 3.26 25.29 17.09
C ALA A 58 2.55 25.12 15.75
N LEU A 59 1.67 24.12 15.61
CA LEU A 59 0.86 23.89 14.41
C LEU A 59 -0.15 25.04 14.17
N TYR A 60 -0.79 25.54 15.23
CA TYR A 60 -1.69 26.70 15.10
C TYR A 60 -0.98 27.91 14.52
N ARG A 61 0.25 28.19 14.93
CA ARG A 61 1.05 29.30 14.43
C ARG A 61 1.40 29.17 12.94
N HIS A 62 1.59 27.94 12.44
CA HIS A 62 1.99 27.65 11.06
C HIS A 62 0.86 27.03 10.21
N ARG A 63 -0.41 27.16 10.64
CA ARG A 63 -1.56 26.51 10.00
C ARG A 63 -1.76 26.85 8.53
N ASP A 64 -1.28 27.99 8.08
CA ASP A 64 -1.40 28.43 6.67
C ASP A 64 -0.30 27.82 5.78
N GLU A 65 0.86 27.48 6.36
CA GLU A 65 2.01 26.89 5.67
C GLU A 65 2.03 25.36 5.75
N LEU A 66 1.53 24.80 6.86
CA LEU A 66 1.47 23.37 7.16
C LEU A 66 0.08 23.05 7.74
N PRO A 67 -0.92 22.78 6.89
CA PRO A 67 -2.29 22.52 7.32
C PRO A 67 -2.40 21.38 8.32
N THR A 68 -3.31 21.53 9.29
CA THR A 68 -3.56 20.51 10.32
C THR A 68 -4.95 19.94 10.13
N TYR A 69 -5.05 18.60 10.04
CA TYR A 69 -6.29 17.87 9.84
C TYR A 69 -6.65 17.08 11.09
N ARG A 70 -7.87 17.28 11.58
CA ARG A 70 -8.40 16.46 12.67
C ARG A 70 -8.98 15.17 12.10
N ALA A 71 -8.75 14.05 12.80
CA ALA A 71 -9.40 12.77 12.54
C ALA A 71 -10.12 12.25 13.81
N HIS A 72 -10.70 11.06 13.74
CA HIS A 72 -11.46 10.46 14.86
C HIS A 72 -10.76 9.22 15.45
N ASN A 73 -9.81 8.64 14.71
CA ASN A 73 -9.04 7.48 15.15
C ASN A 73 -7.57 7.62 14.70
N GLU A 74 -6.61 7.31 15.59
CA GLU A 74 -5.19 7.51 15.32
C GLU A 74 -4.64 6.55 14.27
N GLN A 75 -5.09 5.29 14.25
CA GLN A 75 -4.74 4.34 13.20
C GLN A 75 -5.27 4.82 11.84
N ALA A 76 -6.53 5.26 11.79
CA ALA A 76 -7.16 5.74 10.57
C ALA A 76 -6.48 7.00 10.00
N MET A 77 -6.13 7.98 10.85
CA MET A 77 -5.41 9.15 10.34
C MET A 77 -4.02 8.82 9.81
N ALA A 78 -3.34 7.84 10.39
CA ALA A 78 -2.07 7.35 9.86
C ALA A 78 -2.27 6.62 8.53
N HIS A 79 -3.34 5.83 8.36
CA HIS A 79 -3.72 5.24 7.07
C HIS A 79 -3.98 6.32 6.01
N SER A 80 -4.68 7.40 6.36
CA SER A 80 -4.89 8.53 5.45
C SER A 80 -3.57 9.19 5.02
N ALA A 81 -2.65 9.41 5.97
CA ALA A 81 -1.32 9.96 5.69
C ALA A 81 -0.50 9.06 4.76
N ILE A 82 -0.55 7.74 4.96
CA ILE A 82 0.12 6.74 4.14
C ILE A 82 -0.47 6.70 2.73
N ALA A 83 -1.80 6.74 2.62
CA ALA A 83 -2.51 6.76 1.35
C ALA A 83 -2.21 8.02 0.54
N TYR A 84 -2.12 9.18 1.20
CA TYR A 84 -1.68 10.43 0.60
C TYR A 84 -0.29 10.28 -0.04
N ALA A 85 0.67 9.71 0.68
CA ALA A 85 2.03 9.51 0.17
C ALA A 85 2.06 8.52 -1.01
N LYS A 86 1.29 7.42 -0.94
CA LYS A 86 1.16 6.45 -2.04
C LYS A 86 0.56 7.10 -3.29
N ALA A 87 -0.50 7.90 -3.14
CA ALA A 87 -1.14 8.61 -4.26
C ALA A 87 -0.21 9.66 -4.90
N HIS A 88 0.73 10.21 -4.14
CA HIS A 88 1.81 11.08 -4.64
C HIS A 88 3.07 10.31 -5.09
N MET A 89 2.98 9.00 -5.31
CA MET A 89 4.12 8.16 -5.73
C MET A 89 5.35 8.37 -4.84
N ARG A 90 5.14 8.52 -3.52
CA ARG A 90 6.14 8.82 -2.46
C ARG A 90 6.86 10.18 -2.58
N ARG A 91 6.44 11.06 -3.50
CA ARG A 91 7.09 12.37 -3.72
C ARG A 91 6.60 13.45 -2.77
N ARG A 92 5.45 13.24 -2.13
CA ARG A 92 4.92 14.09 -1.06
C ARG A 92 4.37 13.19 0.03
N MET A 93 4.31 13.68 1.26
CA MET A 93 3.91 12.91 2.42
C MET A 93 3.18 13.74 3.46
N MET A 94 2.75 13.11 4.54
CA MET A 94 2.15 13.78 5.69
C MET A 94 2.87 13.37 6.98
N ALA A 95 2.77 14.22 8.00
CA ALA A 95 3.09 13.86 9.36
C ALA A 95 1.81 13.51 10.13
N VAL A 96 1.97 12.77 11.22
CA VAL A 96 0.88 12.36 12.12
C VAL A 96 1.32 12.59 13.54
N THR A 97 0.51 13.27 14.35
CA THR A 97 0.79 13.43 15.78
C THR A 97 -0.35 12.93 16.64
N THR A 98 0.00 12.23 17.70
CA THR A 98 -0.92 11.69 18.71
C THR A 98 -0.53 12.12 20.11
N SER A 99 -1.46 12.00 21.03
CA SER A 99 -1.14 12.03 22.45
C SER A 99 -0.23 10.84 22.83
N ILE A 100 0.04 10.70 24.11
CA ILE A 100 0.83 9.59 24.67
C ILE A 100 -0.02 8.32 24.82
N GLY A 101 0.62 7.21 25.14
CA GLY A 101 -0.01 5.95 25.55
C GLY A 101 -0.96 5.37 24.49
N PRO A 102 -2.26 5.27 24.77
CA PRO A 102 -3.22 4.63 23.85
C PRO A 102 -3.27 5.28 22.48
N GLY A 103 -3.17 6.62 22.37
CA GLY A 103 -3.10 7.29 21.08
C GLY A 103 -1.87 6.91 20.26
N ALA A 104 -0.71 6.77 20.94
CA ALA A 104 0.53 6.35 20.29
C ALA A 104 0.48 4.86 19.89
N THR A 105 -0.04 3.97 20.73
CA THR A 105 -0.13 2.54 20.42
C THR A 105 -1.11 2.24 19.30
N ASN A 106 -2.14 3.05 19.09
CA ASN A 106 -3.04 2.94 17.94
C ASN A 106 -2.32 3.15 16.59
N LEU A 107 -1.14 3.75 16.56
CA LEU A 107 -0.35 3.93 15.32
C LEU A 107 0.36 2.65 14.87
N VAL A 108 0.52 1.63 15.72
CA VAL A 108 1.39 0.47 15.46
C VAL A 108 0.98 -0.29 14.21
N THR A 109 -0.30 -0.60 14.04
CA THR A 109 -0.80 -1.30 12.84
C THR A 109 -0.57 -0.49 11.57
N ALA A 110 -0.84 0.80 11.59
CA ALA A 110 -0.61 1.67 10.43
C ALA A 110 0.88 1.82 10.11
N ALA A 111 1.74 1.94 11.13
CA ALA A 111 3.18 1.95 10.95
C ALA A 111 3.69 0.63 10.34
N ALA A 112 3.18 -0.53 10.79
CA ALA A 112 3.52 -1.83 10.22
C ALA A 112 3.10 -1.92 8.74
N LEU A 113 1.91 -1.43 8.38
CA LEU A 113 1.45 -1.33 6.99
C LEU A 113 2.40 -0.47 6.15
N ALA A 114 2.77 0.71 6.63
CA ALA A 114 3.74 1.59 5.95
C ALA A 114 5.12 0.94 5.83
N HIS A 115 5.57 0.21 6.85
CA HIS A 115 6.84 -0.52 6.87
C HIS A 115 6.87 -1.60 5.79
N VAL A 116 5.84 -2.45 5.74
CA VAL A 116 5.74 -3.55 4.76
C VAL A 116 5.69 -3.01 3.34
N ASN A 117 4.96 -1.93 3.10
CA ASN A 117 4.77 -1.37 1.76
C ASN A 117 5.77 -0.28 1.39
N ARG A 118 6.72 0.03 2.29
CA ARG A 118 7.73 1.08 2.09
C ARG A 118 7.11 2.42 1.73
N LEU A 119 6.12 2.85 2.50
CA LEU A 119 5.42 4.11 2.32
C LEU A 119 5.87 5.13 3.37
N PRO A 120 6.23 6.36 2.98
CA PRO A 120 6.72 7.36 3.92
C PRO A 120 5.57 7.94 4.75
N VAL A 121 5.76 7.96 6.06
CA VAL A 121 4.94 8.69 7.03
C VAL A 121 5.80 9.09 8.22
N LEU A 122 5.69 10.35 8.65
CA LEU A 122 6.38 10.84 9.85
C LEU A 122 5.44 10.80 11.04
N LEU A 123 5.75 9.96 12.03
CA LEU A 123 4.98 9.79 13.26
C LEU A 123 5.63 10.60 14.39
N LEU A 124 4.85 11.46 15.02
CA LEU A 124 5.27 12.40 16.08
C LEU A 124 4.43 12.17 17.35
N PRO A 125 4.47 10.96 17.97
CA PRO A 125 3.73 10.72 19.20
C PRO A 125 4.33 11.50 20.37
N GLY A 126 3.48 11.96 21.29
CA GLY A 126 3.93 12.43 22.61
C GLY A 126 4.58 11.29 23.41
N ASP A 127 5.46 11.63 24.37
CA ASP A 127 6.14 10.65 25.22
C ASP A 127 6.20 11.11 26.68
N ILE A 128 6.73 10.26 27.55
CA ILE A 128 6.93 10.53 28.98
C ILE A 128 7.81 11.77 29.18
N PHE A 129 7.73 12.36 30.38
CA PHE A 129 8.64 13.44 30.75
C PHE A 129 10.08 12.91 30.89
N VAL A 130 11.03 13.55 30.24
CA VAL A 130 12.46 13.22 30.39
C VAL A 130 12.94 13.47 31.83
N SER A 131 12.42 14.52 32.45
CA SER A 131 12.72 14.85 33.86
C SER A 131 12.22 13.81 34.85
N ARG A 132 11.19 13.03 34.47
CA ARG A 132 10.50 12.04 35.32
C ARG A 132 9.95 12.59 36.64
N ALA A 133 9.77 13.91 36.72
CA ALA A 133 9.17 14.52 37.88
C ALA A 133 7.73 14.04 38.15
N PRO A 134 6.84 13.92 37.12
CA PRO A 134 5.59 13.18 37.22
C PRO A 134 5.83 11.71 36.82
N ASP A 135 5.87 10.79 37.77
CA ASP A 135 6.08 9.35 37.53
C ASP A 135 5.15 8.51 38.43
N PRO A 136 4.30 7.64 37.88
CA PRO A 136 4.06 7.41 36.43
C PRO A 136 3.23 8.53 35.79
N VAL A 137 3.54 8.82 34.54
CA VAL A 137 2.74 9.75 33.72
C VAL A 137 1.40 9.12 33.35
N LEU A 138 0.30 9.88 33.43
CA LEU A 138 -1.02 9.44 32.97
C LEU A 138 -0.95 8.84 31.56
N GLN A 139 -1.59 7.68 31.34
CA GLN A 139 -1.63 6.95 30.07
C GLN A 139 -0.28 6.39 29.58
N GLN A 140 0.70 6.22 30.45
CA GLN A 140 1.96 5.53 30.13
C GLN A 140 2.05 4.16 30.80
N LEU A 141 2.98 3.35 30.28
CA LEU A 141 3.29 2.07 30.90
C LEU A 141 4.06 2.29 32.20
N GLU A 142 3.79 1.44 33.19
CA GLU A 142 4.54 1.38 34.42
C GLU A 142 5.45 0.13 34.36
N ASP A 143 6.76 0.35 34.26
CA ASP A 143 7.76 -0.72 34.29
C ASP A 143 8.65 -0.55 35.49
N SER A 144 8.53 -1.44 36.49
CA SER A 144 9.30 -1.39 37.73
C SER A 144 10.79 -1.72 37.54
N HIS A 145 11.19 -2.29 36.43
CA HIS A 145 12.55 -2.74 36.13
C HIS A 145 13.31 -1.79 35.21
N ASN A 146 12.59 -1.08 34.34
CA ASN A 146 13.20 -0.21 33.35
C ASN A 146 12.39 1.09 33.15
N GLY A 147 12.72 2.12 33.91
CA GLY A 147 12.09 3.43 33.79
C GLY A 147 12.30 4.13 32.44
N GLY A 148 13.07 3.56 31.50
CA GLY A 148 13.21 4.04 30.11
C GLY A 148 12.15 3.56 29.17
N VAL A 149 11.34 2.56 29.55
CA VAL A 149 10.26 2.01 28.72
C VAL A 149 9.08 2.98 28.66
N SER A 150 8.57 3.19 27.45
CA SER A 150 7.31 3.90 27.23
C SER A 150 6.46 3.17 26.19
N ALA A 151 5.18 3.54 26.07
CA ALA A 151 4.27 2.97 25.06
C ALA A 151 4.82 3.12 23.62
N ASN A 152 5.63 4.16 23.36
CA ASN A 152 6.24 4.39 22.06
C ASN A 152 7.28 3.34 21.66
N ASP A 153 7.79 2.53 22.60
CA ASP A 153 8.73 1.46 22.27
C ASP A 153 8.10 0.38 21.39
N ALA A 154 6.77 0.24 21.40
CA ALA A 154 6.05 -0.60 20.45
C ALA A 154 6.25 -0.18 18.98
N LEU A 155 6.54 1.09 18.72
CA LEU A 155 6.80 1.61 17.37
C LEU A 155 8.22 1.30 16.86
N LYS A 156 9.16 0.88 17.72
CA LYS A 156 10.54 0.55 17.30
C LYS A 156 10.57 -0.59 16.27
N ALA A 157 9.79 -1.63 16.51
CA ALA A 157 9.77 -2.82 15.65
C ALA A 157 9.18 -2.55 14.25
N VAL A 158 8.32 -1.53 14.13
CA VAL A 158 7.58 -1.22 12.90
C VAL A 158 8.08 0.04 12.19
N SER A 159 9.02 0.79 12.78
CA SER A 159 9.63 1.97 12.16
C SER A 159 10.91 1.64 11.40
N ARG A 160 11.19 2.35 10.30
CA ARG A 160 12.49 2.31 9.61
C ARG A 160 13.55 3.13 10.34
N TYR A 161 13.12 4.19 11.00
CA TYR A 161 13.92 4.97 11.91
C TYR A 161 13.07 5.36 13.11
N PHE A 162 13.59 5.14 14.30
CA PHE A 162 12.98 5.53 15.57
C PHE A 162 13.99 6.34 16.37
N ASP A 163 13.54 7.48 16.90
CA ASP A 163 14.33 8.26 17.87
C ASP A 163 13.41 8.83 18.95
N ARG A 164 13.94 8.92 20.18
CA ARG A 164 13.29 9.64 21.30
C ARG A 164 14.07 10.92 21.54
N ILE A 165 13.42 12.05 21.35
CA ILE A 165 14.04 13.37 21.43
C ILE A 165 14.08 13.82 22.89
N VAL A 166 15.16 13.52 23.58
CA VAL A 166 15.33 13.84 25.01
C VAL A 166 15.96 15.21 25.27
N HIS A 167 16.40 15.89 24.21
CA HIS A 167 16.90 17.25 24.26
C HIS A 167 16.66 17.98 22.94
N PRO A 168 16.27 19.28 22.95
CA PRO A 168 15.94 20.01 21.71
C PRO A 168 17.05 20.02 20.65
N ALA A 169 18.33 20.06 21.05
CA ALA A 169 19.47 20.04 20.13
C ALA A 169 19.53 18.77 19.25
N GLN A 170 18.95 17.63 19.68
CA GLN A 170 18.92 16.40 18.88
C GLN A 170 18.16 16.59 17.56
N LEU A 171 17.21 17.54 17.49
CA LEU A 171 16.46 17.82 16.27
C LEU A 171 17.37 18.24 15.10
N LEU A 172 18.53 18.85 15.38
CA LEU A 172 19.50 19.22 14.34
C LEU A 172 20.05 18.02 13.56
N SER A 173 20.06 16.84 14.16
CA SER A 173 20.48 15.59 13.51
C SER A 173 19.30 14.66 13.19
N ALA A 174 18.29 14.57 14.07
CA ALA A 174 17.17 13.65 13.94
C ALA A 174 16.25 14.00 12.75
N LEU A 175 15.91 15.29 12.57
CA LEU A 175 15.04 15.72 11.45
C LEU A 175 15.70 15.48 10.09
N PRO A 176 16.96 15.88 9.80
CA PRO A 176 17.59 15.55 8.53
C PRO A 176 17.71 14.04 8.28
N ARG A 177 17.95 13.22 9.32
CA ARG A 177 17.98 11.76 9.21
C ARG A 177 16.60 11.21 8.89
N ALA A 178 15.55 11.70 9.54
CA ALA A 178 14.16 11.35 9.27
C ALA A 178 13.82 11.57 7.78
N ILE A 179 14.13 12.76 7.25
CA ILE A 179 13.85 13.08 5.85
C ILE A 179 14.62 12.14 4.90
N ARG A 180 15.89 11.84 5.16
CA ARG A 180 16.65 10.89 4.34
C ARG A 180 16.01 9.51 4.29
N VAL A 181 15.51 8.99 5.42
CA VAL A 181 14.83 7.68 5.46
C VAL A 181 13.49 7.75 4.72
N LEU A 182 12.70 8.81 4.92
CA LEU A 182 11.41 9.00 4.27
C LEU A 182 11.50 9.12 2.73
N THR A 183 12.65 9.58 2.21
CA THR A 183 12.87 9.81 0.76
C THR A 183 13.80 8.81 0.11
N ASP A 184 14.29 7.81 0.86
CA ASP A 184 15.17 6.76 0.34
C ASP A 184 14.41 5.79 -0.56
N ALA A 185 14.89 5.54 -1.77
CA ALA A 185 14.22 4.66 -2.73
C ALA A 185 14.16 3.20 -2.26
N ALA A 186 15.16 2.73 -1.49
CA ALA A 186 15.32 1.35 -1.04
C ALA A 186 14.76 1.11 0.37
N GLN A 187 14.94 2.06 1.29
CA GLN A 187 14.66 1.93 2.71
C GLN A 187 13.46 2.77 3.19
N CYS A 188 12.74 3.43 2.27
CA CYS A 188 11.56 4.22 2.58
C CYS A 188 10.58 3.47 3.50
N GLY A 189 9.97 4.20 4.42
CA GLY A 189 8.98 3.66 5.34
C GLY A 189 8.68 4.63 6.49
N PRO A 190 7.96 4.18 7.52
CA PRO A 190 7.59 5.03 8.64
C PRO A 190 8.80 5.44 9.46
N VAL A 191 8.81 6.71 9.87
CA VAL A 191 9.78 7.27 10.79
C VAL A 191 9.03 7.74 12.03
N THR A 192 9.50 7.35 13.22
CA THR A 192 8.96 7.79 14.50
C THR A 192 9.95 8.67 15.24
N LEU A 193 9.56 9.90 15.54
CA LEU A 193 10.24 10.78 16.48
C LEU A 193 9.34 10.96 17.70
N ALA A 194 9.63 10.22 18.77
CA ALA A 194 8.89 10.31 20.01
C ALA A 194 9.28 11.61 20.76
N LEU A 195 8.28 12.41 21.11
CA LEU A 195 8.46 13.77 21.64
C LEU A 195 7.98 13.86 23.09
N PRO A 196 8.87 13.75 24.09
CA PRO A 196 8.53 13.94 25.49
C PRO A 196 7.87 15.29 25.76
N GLN A 197 6.86 15.30 26.63
CA GLN A 197 6.01 16.47 26.88
C GLN A 197 6.80 17.69 27.33
N ASP A 198 7.74 17.53 28.24
CA ASP A 198 8.60 18.61 28.73
C ASP A 198 9.58 19.11 27.66
N VAL A 199 10.12 18.18 26.83
CA VAL A 199 11.04 18.53 25.73
C VAL A 199 10.33 19.33 24.64
N GLN A 200 9.07 19.00 24.30
CA GLN A 200 8.29 19.80 23.34
C GLN A 200 8.26 21.29 23.71
N ALA A 201 8.19 21.59 25.01
CA ALA A 201 8.12 22.96 25.53
C ALA A 201 9.50 23.60 25.79
N MET A 202 10.60 22.83 25.79
CA MET A 202 11.95 23.34 26.01
C MET A 202 12.42 24.20 24.84
N ALA A 203 12.92 25.41 25.16
CA ALA A 203 13.51 26.34 24.20
C ALA A 203 15.01 26.07 23.99
N PHE A 204 15.44 26.25 22.74
CA PHE A 204 16.85 26.14 22.33
C PHE A 204 17.17 27.18 21.25
N ASP A 205 18.42 27.60 21.18
CA ASP A 205 18.92 28.59 20.21
C ASP A 205 19.43 27.82 18.97
N TYR A 206 18.53 27.65 17.98
CA TYR A 206 18.82 26.96 16.73
C TYR A 206 19.53 27.89 15.73
N PRO A 207 20.45 27.38 14.89
CA PRO A 207 20.92 28.12 13.73
C PRO A 207 19.74 28.53 12.81
N ALA A 208 19.64 29.82 12.46
CA ALA A 208 18.54 30.29 11.60
C ALA A 208 18.53 29.60 10.23
N SER A 209 19.69 29.24 9.70
CA SER A 209 19.86 28.48 8.45
C SER A 209 19.22 27.09 8.47
N PHE A 210 18.99 26.52 9.65
CA PHE A 210 18.33 25.22 9.79
C PHE A 210 16.88 25.23 9.26
N PHE A 211 16.25 26.41 9.28
CA PHE A 211 14.87 26.61 8.82
C PHE A 211 14.76 27.30 7.46
N ALA A 212 15.86 27.46 6.74
CA ALA A 212 15.83 27.99 5.38
C ALA A 212 15.06 27.04 4.45
N PRO A 213 14.30 27.54 3.48
CA PRO A 213 13.66 26.73 2.47
C PRO A 213 14.68 25.78 1.80
N ARG A 214 14.33 24.50 1.73
CA ARG A 214 15.22 23.47 1.19
C ARG A 214 14.47 22.57 0.23
N VAL A 215 15.03 22.41 -0.96
CA VAL A 215 14.58 21.40 -1.92
C VAL A 215 15.13 20.03 -1.49
N VAL A 216 14.26 19.03 -1.45
CA VAL A 216 14.60 17.64 -1.14
C VAL A 216 14.62 16.86 -2.46
N GLU A 217 15.79 16.33 -2.79
CA GLU A 217 16.03 15.51 -3.98
C GLU A 217 15.72 14.04 -3.68
N PHE A 218 15.11 13.35 -4.64
CA PHE A 218 14.84 11.92 -4.60
C PHE A 218 15.86 11.17 -5.44
N HIS A 219 16.81 10.50 -4.79
CA HIS A 219 17.88 9.81 -5.48
C HIS A 219 17.41 8.51 -6.14
N ALA A 220 17.72 8.37 -7.44
CA ALA A 220 17.49 7.18 -8.23
C ALA A 220 18.84 6.44 -8.42
N PRO A 221 19.05 5.25 -7.83
CA PRO A 221 20.30 4.52 -8.00
C PRO A 221 20.47 4.03 -9.44
N ALA A 222 21.61 4.33 -10.05
CA ALA A 222 21.95 3.87 -11.39
C ALA A 222 22.45 2.41 -11.37
N PRO A 223 22.16 1.60 -12.42
CA PRO A 223 22.65 0.23 -12.51
C PRO A 223 24.14 0.16 -12.78
N LEU A 224 24.81 -0.89 -12.30
CA LEU A 224 26.18 -1.19 -12.67
C LEU A 224 26.23 -1.83 -14.08
N PRO A 225 27.18 -1.43 -14.97
CA PRO A 225 27.28 -2.01 -16.31
C PRO A 225 27.34 -3.53 -16.32
N ARG A 226 28.12 -4.15 -15.42
CA ARG A 226 28.25 -5.60 -15.30
C ARG A 226 26.92 -6.31 -14.95
N GLU A 227 26.03 -5.64 -14.19
CA GLU A 227 24.71 -6.20 -13.84
C GLU A 227 23.80 -6.18 -15.06
N ILE A 228 23.82 -5.09 -15.83
CA ILE A 228 23.10 -4.96 -17.10
C ILE A 228 23.58 -5.99 -18.12
N GLU A 229 24.88 -6.19 -18.26
CA GLU A 229 25.45 -7.18 -19.20
C GLU A 229 24.99 -8.61 -18.85
N ARG A 230 25.02 -8.98 -17.57
CA ARG A 230 24.52 -10.30 -17.09
C ARG A 230 23.03 -10.47 -17.34
N ALA A 231 22.22 -9.45 -17.03
CA ALA A 231 20.79 -9.46 -17.26
C ALA A 231 20.46 -9.55 -18.76
N ALA A 232 21.15 -8.77 -19.60
CA ALA A 232 20.99 -8.81 -21.05
C ALA A 232 21.39 -10.16 -21.66
N ALA A 233 22.47 -10.79 -21.19
CA ALA A 233 22.88 -12.12 -21.63
C ALA A 233 21.79 -13.16 -21.35
N LEU A 234 21.22 -13.15 -20.12
CA LEU A 234 20.18 -14.08 -19.73
C LEU A 234 18.89 -13.89 -20.55
N LEU A 235 18.51 -12.64 -20.84
CA LEU A 235 17.34 -12.34 -21.68
C LEU A 235 17.56 -12.74 -23.14
N ARG A 236 18.76 -12.55 -23.71
CA ARG A 236 19.05 -12.99 -25.09
C ARG A 236 18.92 -14.49 -25.29
N ASP A 237 19.21 -15.27 -24.25
CA ASP A 237 19.07 -16.72 -24.26
C ASP A 237 17.61 -17.17 -24.07
N ALA A 238 16.73 -16.28 -23.58
CA ALA A 238 15.34 -16.59 -23.29
C ALA A 238 14.50 -16.70 -24.59
N ARG A 239 13.61 -17.68 -24.61
CA ARG A 239 12.64 -17.91 -25.69
C ARG A 239 11.24 -17.43 -25.33
N GLU A 240 10.92 -17.55 -24.05
CA GLU A 240 9.60 -17.31 -23.47
C GLU A 240 9.65 -16.33 -22.28
N PRO A 241 10.21 -15.10 -22.47
CA PRO A 241 10.39 -14.14 -21.40
C PRO A 241 9.07 -13.48 -20.98
N LEU A 242 8.91 -13.23 -19.66
CA LEU A 242 7.80 -12.49 -19.08
C LEU A 242 8.32 -11.36 -18.18
N ILE A 243 7.76 -10.16 -18.29
CA ILE A 243 7.98 -9.10 -17.32
C ILE A 243 6.95 -9.22 -16.20
N VAL A 244 7.39 -9.15 -14.94
CA VAL A 244 6.53 -9.02 -13.77
C VAL A 244 6.78 -7.66 -13.13
N THR A 245 5.80 -6.75 -13.29
CA THR A 245 5.92 -5.38 -12.79
C THR A 245 5.33 -5.22 -11.40
N GLY A 246 6.07 -4.51 -10.53
CA GLY A 246 5.64 -4.17 -9.18
C GLY A 246 5.55 -2.67 -8.92
N GLY A 247 5.25 -2.30 -7.67
CA GLY A 247 5.12 -0.90 -7.25
C GLY A 247 6.36 -0.03 -7.50
N GLY A 248 7.55 -0.63 -7.59
CA GLY A 248 8.78 0.09 -7.91
C GLY A 248 8.77 0.76 -9.28
N VAL A 249 8.00 0.24 -10.24
CA VAL A 249 7.79 0.88 -11.54
C VAL A 249 6.97 2.16 -11.39
N LEU A 250 5.92 2.15 -10.57
CA LEU A 250 5.10 3.32 -10.30
C LEU A 250 5.89 4.39 -9.53
N TYR A 251 6.55 3.99 -8.45
CA TYR A 251 7.32 4.92 -7.59
C TYR A 251 8.58 5.47 -8.28
N GLY A 252 9.19 4.72 -9.18
CA GLY A 252 10.29 5.15 -10.05
C GLY A 252 9.83 5.94 -11.28
N GLN A 253 8.50 6.19 -11.43
CA GLN A 253 7.92 6.87 -12.60
C GLN A 253 8.37 6.22 -13.94
N ALA A 254 8.44 4.88 -13.96
CA ALA A 254 9.00 4.09 -15.05
C ALA A 254 7.92 3.48 -15.98
N ALA A 255 6.63 3.84 -15.82
CA ALA A 255 5.53 3.24 -16.57
C ALA A 255 5.71 3.39 -18.09
N GLU A 256 6.03 4.59 -18.58
CA GLU A 256 6.26 4.82 -20.01
C GLU A 256 7.52 4.12 -20.53
N THR A 257 8.60 4.09 -19.72
CA THR A 257 9.83 3.35 -20.06
C THR A 257 9.56 1.84 -20.11
N LEU A 258 8.74 1.31 -19.18
CA LEU A 258 8.30 -0.09 -19.21
C LEU A 258 7.51 -0.39 -20.48
N ARG A 259 6.56 0.47 -20.85
CA ARG A 259 5.77 0.32 -22.06
C ARG A 259 6.67 0.30 -23.30
N ALA A 260 7.58 1.27 -23.42
CA ALA A 260 8.52 1.36 -24.52
C ALA A 260 9.45 0.12 -24.60
N PHE A 261 9.94 -0.37 -23.46
CA PHE A 261 10.74 -1.60 -23.37
C PHE A 261 9.95 -2.82 -23.84
N ALA A 262 8.74 -3.02 -23.30
CA ALA A 262 7.88 -4.16 -23.63
C ALA A 262 7.58 -4.23 -25.13
N HIS A 263 7.17 -3.10 -25.73
CA HIS A 263 6.86 -3.02 -27.16
C HIS A 263 8.10 -3.18 -28.06
N ARG A 264 9.23 -2.55 -27.69
CA ARG A 264 10.47 -2.68 -28.46
C ARG A 264 10.94 -4.13 -28.53
N HIS A 265 10.90 -4.82 -27.40
CA HIS A 265 11.44 -6.18 -27.28
C HIS A 265 10.38 -7.29 -27.41
N GLY A 266 9.09 -6.94 -27.53
CA GLY A 266 7.99 -7.89 -27.72
C GLY A 266 7.73 -8.77 -26.49
N VAL A 267 8.02 -8.29 -25.26
CA VAL A 267 7.90 -9.05 -24.02
C VAL A 267 6.58 -8.74 -23.32
N PRO A 268 5.72 -9.73 -23.02
CA PRO A 268 4.48 -9.51 -22.28
C PRO A 268 4.73 -9.07 -20.84
N VAL A 269 3.77 -8.34 -20.27
CA VAL A 269 3.85 -7.73 -18.93
C VAL A 269 2.69 -8.21 -18.07
N ALA A 270 3.01 -8.85 -16.95
CA ALA A 270 2.09 -9.20 -15.87
C ALA A 270 2.24 -8.23 -14.70
N GLU A 271 1.13 -7.90 -14.04
CA GLU A 271 1.06 -6.90 -12.98
C GLU A 271 0.83 -7.53 -11.60
N THR A 272 1.67 -7.19 -10.62
CA THR A 272 1.37 -7.51 -9.22
C THR A 272 0.29 -6.58 -8.69
N GLN A 273 -0.26 -6.86 -7.50
CA GLN A 273 -1.19 -5.94 -6.80
C GLN A 273 -0.64 -4.51 -6.70
N ALA A 274 0.65 -4.37 -6.39
CA ALA A 274 1.27 -3.05 -6.24
C ALA A 274 1.70 -2.42 -7.57
N GLY A 275 1.80 -3.21 -8.63
CA GLY A 275 2.21 -2.77 -9.97
C GLY A 275 1.05 -2.52 -10.92
N LYS A 276 -0.19 -2.83 -10.52
CA LYS A 276 -1.37 -2.69 -11.38
C LYS A 276 -1.58 -1.24 -11.83
N GLY A 277 -1.74 -1.07 -13.14
CA GLY A 277 -1.81 0.22 -13.81
C GLY A 277 -0.45 0.76 -14.26
N ALA A 278 0.63 -0.04 -14.17
CA ALA A 278 1.90 0.30 -14.81
C ALA A 278 1.80 0.29 -16.34
N LEU A 279 0.99 -0.61 -16.90
CA LEU A 279 0.50 -0.55 -18.27
C LEU A 279 -1.01 -0.31 -18.27
N ALA A 280 -1.52 0.37 -19.31
CA ALA A 280 -2.97 0.45 -19.52
C ALA A 280 -3.56 -0.95 -19.69
N TRP A 281 -4.77 -1.19 -19.15
CA TRP A 281 -5.42 -2.51 -19.15
C TRP A 281 -5.66 -3.06 -20.56
N ASP A 282 -5.79 -2.19 -21.56
CA ASP A 282 -6.04 -2.49 -22.96
C ASP A 282 -4.75 -2.52 -23.83
N ASP A 283 -3.58 -2.25 -23.22
CA ASP A 283 -2.30 -2.43 -23.93
C ASP A 283 -2.15 -3.88 -24.40
N ALA A 284 -1.74 -4.07 -25.65
CA ALA A 284 -1.65 -5.39 -26.27
C ALA A 284 -0.71 -6.37 -25.53
N LEU A 285 0.28 -5.85 -24.82
CA LEU A 285 1.24 -6.63 -24.04
C LEU A 285 0.88 -6.75 -22.56
N ASN A 286 -0.18 -6.09 -22.10
CA ASN A 286 -0.66 -6.28 -20.72
C ASN A 286 -1.46 -7.59 -20.63
N VAL A 287 -0.93 -8.59 -19.94
CA VAL A 287 -1.55 -9.90 -19.72
C VAL A 287 -2.30 -10.01 -18.40
N GLY A 288 -2.44 -8.88 -17.68
CA GLY A 288 -3.25 -8.77 -16.46
C GLY A 288 -2.50 -9.08 -15.17
N GLY A 289 -3.26 -9.24 -14.10
CA GLY A 289 -2.74 -9.53 -12.76
C GLY A 289 -2.13 -10.92 -12.65
N ILE A 290 -1.04 -11.05 -11.85
CA ILE A 290 -0.31 -12.29 -11.63
C ILE A 290 -0.42 -12.78 -10.17
N GLY A 291 -0.29 -14.07 -9.96
CA GLY A 291 -0.15 -14.72 -8.66
C GLY A 291 -1.42 -15.39 -8.18
N VAL A 292 -1.53 -15.58 -6.86
CA VAL A 292 -2.67 -16.25 -6.21
C VAL A 292 -4.01 -15.64 -6.61
N THR A 293 -4.06 -14.32 -6.75
CA THR A 293 -5.23 -13.56 -7.15
C THR A 293 -5.14 -13.02 -8.58
N GLY A 294 -4.30 -13.63 -9.41
CA GLY A 294 -4.06 -13.22 -10.80
C GLY A 294 -5.07 -13.77 -11.79
N GLY A 295 -5.00 -13.28 -13.04
CA GLY A 295 -5.74 -13.80 -14.19
C GLY A 295 -5.11 -15.06 -14.79
N SER A 296 -5.88 -15.82 -15.54
CA SER A 296 -5.39 -17.04 -16.19
C SER A 296 -4.27 -16.76 -17.19
N ALA A 297 -4.36 -15.69 -17.98
CA ALA A 297 -3.33 -15.36 -18.98
C ALA A 297 -1.94 -15.11 -18.36
N ALA A 298 -1.87 -14.27 -17.33
CA ALA A 298 -0.61 -13.97 -16.64
C ALA A 298 -0.02 -15.21 -15.96
N ASN A 299 -0.86 -16.00 -15.28
CA ASN A 299 -0.41 -17.19 -14.56
C ASN A 299 0.03 -18.31 -15.53
N GLU A 300 -0.65 -18.51 -16.65
CA GLU A 300 -0.26 -19.46 -17.67
C GLU A 300 1.10 -19.10 -18.29
N LEU A 301 1.30 -17.83 -18.66
CA LEU A 301 2.58 -17.36 -19.18
C LEU A 301 3.70 -17.43 -18.15
N ALA A 302 3.41 -17.15 -16.88
CA ALA A 302 4.38 -17.26 -15.79
C ALA A 302 4.82 -18.69 -15.54
N HIS A 303 3.89 -19.64 -15.64
CA HIS A 303 4.18 -21.08 -15.47
C HIS A 303 4.96 -21.68 -16.65
N ALA A 304 4.66 -21.22 -17.88
CA ALA A 304 5.31 -21.71 -19.08
C ALA A 304 6.67 -21.02 -19.36
N GLY A 305 6.86 -19.79 -18.90
CA GLY A 305 8.01 -18.96 -19.23
C GLY A 305 9.34 -19.51 -18.75
N ASP A 306 10.41 -19.27 -19.54
CA ASP A 306 11.78 -19.71 -19.25
C ASP A 306 12.63 -18.61 -18.60
N CYS A 307 12.15 -17.36 -18.62
CA CYS A 307 12.82 -16.21 -18.02
C CYS A 307 11.81 -15.19 -17.49
N VAL A 308 11.95 -14.77 -16.25
CA VAL A 308 11.16 -13.68 -15.65
C VAL A 308 12.04 -12.48 -15.37
N LEU A 309 11.68 -11.33 -15.96
CA LEU A 309 12.22 -10.03 -15.63
C LEU A 309 11.32 -9.36 -14.59
N ALA A 310 11.69 -9.47 -13.32
CA ALA A 310 10.98 -8.89 -12.19
C ALA A 310 11.40 -7.43 -12.00
N VAL A 311 10.51 -6.46 -12.26
CA VAL A 311 10.82 -5.03 -12.21
C VAL A 311 10.10 -4.36 -11.05
N GLY A 312 10.87 -3.90 -10.07
CA GLY A 312 10.33 -3.17 -8.92
C GLY A 312 9.35 -3.96 -8.06
N THR A 313 9.43 -5.29 -8.09
CA THR A 313 8.62 -6.21 -7.27
C THR A 313 9.49 -6.92 -6.24
N ARG A 314 8.88 -7.37 -5.15
CA ARG A 314 9.54 -8.11 -4.08
C ARG A 314 9.39 -9.63 -4.22
N LEU A 315 8.70 -10.11 -5.24
CA LEU A 315 8.38 -11.53 -5.45
C LEU A 315 7.87 -12.19 -4.17
N GLN A 316 6.82 -11.58 -3.59
CA GLN A 316 6.18 -12.06 -2.37
C GLN A 316 5.36 -13.32 -2.63
N ASP A 317 4.94 -13.98 -1.55
CA ASP A 317 4.14 -15.20 -1.52
C ASP A 317 2.96 -15.17 -2.52
N PHE A 318 2.11 -14.16 -2.46
CA PHE A 318 0.97 -14.01 -3.36
C PHE A 318 1.36 -13.84 -4.84
N THR A 319 2.44 -13.12 -5.13
CA THR A 319 2.92 -12.91 -6.51
C THR A 319 3.48 -14.19 -7.12
N THR A 320 4.11 -15.02 -6.29
CA THR A 320 4.81 -16.23 -6.74
C THR A 320 3.96 -17.50 -6.65
N GLY A 321 2.71 -17.41 -6.16
CA GLY A 321 1.89 -18.57 -5.87
C GLY A 321 2.61 -19.52 -4.92
N SER A 322 3.04 -19.00 -3.76
CA SER A 322 3.84 -19.74 -2.78
C SER A 322 5.07 -20.44 -3.40
N ASN A 323 5.79 -19.72 -4.28
CA ASN A 323 6.96 -20.19 -5.02
C ASN A 323 6.67 -21.37 -5.98
N THR A 324 5.47 -21.41 -6.58
CA THR A 324 5.12 -22.47 -7.55
C THR A 324 4.97 -21.96 -8.98
N LEU A 325 4.85 -20.65 -9.21
CA LEU A 325 4.64 -20.08 -10.54
C LEU A 325 5.87 -20.09 -11.43
N PHE A 326 7.06 -19.77 -10.90
CA PHE A 326 8.27 -19.52 -11.70
C PHE A 326 9.27 -20.69 -11.69
N LYS A 327 8.79 -21.91 -11.54
CA LYS A 327 9.65 -23.10 -11.32
C LYS A 327 10.67 -23.37 -12.43
N GLN A 328 10.34 -23.05 -13.67
CA GLN A 328 11.20 -23.30 -14.84
C GLN A 328 11.96 -22.05 -15.28
N ALA A 329 11.60 -20.89 -14.75
CA ALA A 329 12.14 -19.62 -15.18
C ALA A 329 13.44 -19.24 -14.46
N ARG A 330 14.42 -18.76 -15.22
CA ARG A 330 15.54 -18.00 -14.65
C ARG A 330 15.06 -16.59 -14.33
N LEU A 331 15.54 -16.05 -13.22
CA LEU A 331 15.08 -14.75 -12.73
C LEU A 331 16.12 -13.65 -12.98
N VAL A 332 15.69 -12.53 -13.51
CA VAL A 332 16.38 -11.23 -13.47
C VAL A 332 15.54 -10.31 -12.60
N ALA A 333 16.14 -9.68 -11.58
CA ALA A 333 15.41 -8.79 -10.68
C ALA A 333 16.02 -7.39 -10.68
N ILE A 334 15.26 -6.41 -11.16
CA ILE A 334 15.55 -4.98 -11.05
C ILE A 334 14.87 -4.46 -9.80
N ASN A 335 15.65 -4.04 -8.80
CA ASN A 335 15.10 -3.47 -7.57
C ASN A 335 16.09 -2.49 -6.94
N ALA A 336 15.59 -1.35 -6.43
CA ALA A 336 16.42 -0.40 -5.70
C ALA A 336 16.96 -0.99 -4.39
N ASN A 337 16.23 -1.95 -3.78
CA ASN A 337 16.64 -2.62 -2.55
C ASN A 337 17.42 -3.91 -2.89
N PRO A 338 18.69 -4.03 -2.43
CA PRO A 338 19.53 -5.19 -2.74
C PRO A 338 18.97 -6.50 -2.18
N PHE A 339 18.34 -6.48 -1.00
CA PHE A 339 17.74 -7.67 -0.41
C PHE A 339 16.65 -8.27 -1.31
N ASP A 340 15.82 -7.42 -1.94
CA ASP A 340 14.78 -7.91 -2.86
C ASP A 340 15.33 -8.29 -4.23
N ALA A 341 16.38 -7.61 -4.69
CA ALA A 341 17.04 -7.94 -5.97
C ALA A 341 17.74 -9.31 -5.96
N LEU A 342 18.19 -9.77 -4.79
CA LEU A 342 18.93 -11.03 -4.65
C LEU A 342 18.06 -12.25 -4.29
N LYS A 343 16.74 -12.08 -4.16
CA LYS A 343 15.83 -13.19 -3.81
C LYS A 343 15.80 -14.25 -4.92
N GLN A 344 15.57 -15.49 -4.52
CA GLN A 344 15.33 -16.65 -5.41
C GLN A 344 16.43 -16.84 -6.46
N ASP A 345 17.70 -16.63 -6.07
CA ASP A 345 18.87 -16.78 -6.93
C ASP A 345 18.82 -15.95 -8.23
N ALA A 346 18.09 -14.83 -8.21
CA ALA A 346 17.95 -13.96 -9.36
C ALA A 346 19.28 -13.30 -9.77
N VAL A 347 19.45 -13.06 -11.06
CA VAL A 347 20.45 -12.13 -11.57
C VAL A 347 20.01 -10.72 -11.17
N ALA A 348 20.66 -10.18 -10.13
CA ALA A 348 20.32 -8.90 -9.56
C ALA A 348 20.81 -7.72 -10.39
N VAL A 349 19.94 -6.72 -10.55
CA VAL A 349 20.25 -5.37 -11.02
C VAL A 349 19.77 -4.42 -9.94
N GLN A 350 20.70 -3.94 -9.10
CA GLN A 350 20.37 -3.04 -8.00
C GLN A 350 20.25 -1.61 -8.51
N ALA A 351 19.06 -1.20 -8.95
CA ALA A 351 18.86 0.11 -9.55
C ALA A 351 17.41 0.60 -9.48
N ASP A 352 17.23 1.87 -9.81
CA ASP A 352 15.93 2.44 -10.17
C ASP A 352 15.37 1.76 -11.42
N ALA A 353 14.06 1.52 -11.44
CA ALA A 353 13.40 0.78 -12.51
C ALA A 353 13.53 1.47 -13.88
N ARG A 354 13.40 2.80 -13.95
CA ARG A 354 13.50 3.57 -15.20
C ARG A 354 14.91 3.51 -15.77
N LEU A 355 15.91 3.83 -14.96
CA LEU A 355 17.32 3.83 -15.39
C LEU A 355 17.80 2.44 -15.80
N ALA A 356 17.36 1.39 -15.10
CA ALA A 356 17.72 0.03 -15.42
C ALA A 356 17.06 -0.46 -16.72
N LEU A 357 15.79 -0.16 -16.96
CA LEU A 357 15.10 -0.52 -18.20
C LEU A 357 15.69 0.20 -19.42
N GLU A 358 16.04 1.48 -19.28
CA GLU A 358 16.74 2.25 -20.32
C GLU A 358 18.09 1.61 -20.68
N ALA A 359 18.92 1.32 -19.67
CA ALA A 359 20.24 0.70 -19.86
C ALA A 359 20.12 -0.73 -20.43
N LEU A 360 19.17 -1.52 -19.94
CA LEU A 360 18.93 -2.89 -20.40
C LEU A 360 18.45 -2.90 -21.86
N SER A 361 17.54 -2.00 -22.23
CA SER A 361 17.06 -1.86 -23.61
C SER A 361 18.21 -1.47 -24.56
N ALA A 362 19.08 -0.58 -24.14
CA ALA A 362 20.28 -0.23 -24.92
C ALA A 362 21.23 -1.43 -25.08
N ALA A 363 21.46 -2.20 -24.03
CA ALA A 363 22.31 -3.39 -24.08
C ALA A 363 21.72 -4.52 -24.95
N LEU A 364 20.40 -4.69 -24.97
CA LEU A 364 19.72 -5.70 -25.80
C LEU A 364 19.73 -5.33 -27.29
N GLY A 365 19.79 -4.04 -27.65
CA GLY A 365 19.80 -3.58 -29.03
C GLY A 365 18.53 -3.97 -29.78
N ASP A 366 18.65 -4.73 -30.85
CA ASP A 366 17.54 -5.18 -31.70
C ASP A 366 16.97 -6.55 -31.30
N TRP A 367 17.42 -7.10 -30.17
CA TRP A 367 16.87 -8.35 -29.65
C TRP A 367 15.36 -8.23 -29.40
N ARG A 368 14.62 -9.29 -29.73
CA ARG A 368 13.20 -9.41 -29.44
C ARG A 368 12.88 -10.83 -28.98
N ALA A 369 11.84 -10.94 -28.15
CA ALA A 369 11.25 -12.25 -27.82
C ALA A 369 10.76 -12.96 -29.09
N ALA A 370 10.66 -14.29 -29.02
CA ALA A 370 10.18 -15.09 -30.14
C ALA A 370 8.77 -14.63 -30.58
N PRO A 371 8.53 -14.37 -31.90
CA PRO A 371 7.23 -13.87 -32.36
C PRO A 371 6.05 -14.76 -31.96
N GLN A 372 6.27 -16.09 -31.89
CA GLN A 372 5.25 -17.06 -31.47
C GLN A 372 4.84 -16.86 -30.01
N TRP A 373 5.80 -16.50 -29.14
CA TRP A 373 5.54 -16.21 -27.75
C TRP A 373 4.69 -14.94 -27.58
N THR A 374 5.09 -13.87 -28.25
CA THR A 374 4.32 -12.62 -28.25
C THR A 374 2.89 -12.82 -28.79
N THR A 375 2.74 -13.61 -29.86
CA THR A 375 1.43 -13.97 -30.43
C THR A 375 0.58 -14.78 -29.43
N ARG A 376 1.20 -15.76 -28.73
CA ARG A 376 0.51 -16.53 -27.67
C ARG A 376 0.05 -15.60 -26.54
N ALA A 377 0.91 -14.69 -26.11
CA ALA A 377 0.57 -13.72 -25.06
C ALA A 377 -0.59 -12.82 -25.45
N HIS A 378 -0.63 -12.30 -26.68
CA HIS A 378 -1.75 -11.50 -27.19
C HIS A 378 -3.06 -12.28 -27.16
N ARG A 379 -3.07 -13.51 -27.64
CA ARG A 379 -4.27 -14.35 -27.61
C ARG A 379 -4.75 -14.58 -26.19
N LEU A 380 -3.88 -14.99 -25.28
CA LEU A 380 -4.24 -15.22 -23.88
C LEU A 380 -4.76 -13.96 -23.20
N ALA A 381 -4.17 -12.80 -23.51
CA ALA A 381 -4.65 -11.51 -23.00
C ALA A 381 -6.05 -11.16 -23.53
N GLU A 382 -6.32 -11.43 -24.82
CA GLU A 382 -7.65 -11.24 -25.43
C GLU A 382 -8.68 -12.18 -24.82
N ASP A 383 -8.36 -13.45 -24.67
CA ASP A 383 -9.22 -14.46 -24.03
C ASP A 383 -9.54 -14.07 -22.58
N TRP A 384 -8.53 -13.58 -21.85
CA TRP A 384 -8.74 -13.09 -20.48
C TRP A 384 -9.62 -11.83 -20.42
N ARG A 385 -9.40 -10.86 -21.32
CA ARG A 385 -10.28 -9.68 -21.41
C ARG A 385 -11.72 -10.05 -21.74
N ALA A 386 -11.94 -11.04 -22.62
CA ALA A 386 -13.28 -11.55 -22.93
C ALA A 386 -13.90 -12.21 -21.68
N THR A 387 -13.12 -12.98 -20.91
CA THR A 387 -13.56 -13.56 -19.64
C THR A 387 -13.96 -12.47 -18.64
N VAL A 388 -13.13 -11.45 -18.44
CA VAL A 388 -13.44 -10.31 -17.58
C VAL A 388 -14.70 -9.60 -18.02
N ALA A 389 -14.86 -9.35 -19.34
CA ALA A 389 -16.06 -8.72 -19.87
C ALA A 389 -17.31 -9.57 -19.63
N HIS A 390 -17.21 -10.89 -19.80
CA HIS A 390 -18.32 -11.80 -19.52
C HIS A 390 -18.69 -11.77 -18.02
N VAL A 391 -17.73 -11.99 -17.13
CA VAL A 391 -17.94 -12.06 -15.67
C VAL A 391 -18.53 -10.77 -15.12
N THR A 392 -18.08 -9.61 -15.60
CA THR A 392 -18.54 -8.30 -15.10
C THR A 392 -19.84 -7.79 -15.71
N ASN A 393 -20.30 -8.38 -16.84
CA ASN A 393 -21.52 -7.95 -17.54
C ASN A 393 -22.67 -8.95 -17.47
N THR A 394 -22.45 -10.17 -16.95
CA THR A 394 -23.50 -11.16 -16.78
C THR A 394 -24.33 -10.81 -15.54
N PRO A 395 -25.62 -10.45 -15.71
CA PRO A 395 -26.45 -10.15 -14.55
C PRO A 395 -26.68 -11.43 -13.70
N PRO A 396 -26.88 -11.30 -12.39
CA PRO A 396 -27.29 -12.43 -11.56
C PRO A 396 -28.63 -12.98 -12.02
N ASP A 397 -28.86 -14.27 -11.84
CA ASP A 397 -30.16 -14.90 -12.10
C ASP A 397 -31.26 -14.25 -11.25
N ALA A 398 -32.49 -14.33 -11.73
CA ALA A 398 -33.63 -13.75 -11.04
C ALA A 398 -33.77 -14.29 -9.60
N GLY A 399 -33.74 -13.41 -8.60
CA GLY A 399 -33.83 -13.75 -7.19
C GLY A 399 -32.52 -14.15 -6.50
N GLN A 400 -31.39 -14.13 -7.21
CA GLN A 400 -30.08 -14.30 -6.61
C GLN A 400 -29.46 -12.96 -6.22
N LEU A 401 -28.72 -12.95 -5.12
CA LEU A 401 -27.90 -11.80 -4.76
C LEU A 401 -26.74 -11.62 -5.76
N PRO A 402 -26.31 -10.37 -6.05
CA PRO A 402 -25.17 -10.12 -6.90
C PRO A 402 -23.87 -10.64 -6.28
N ARG A 403 -22.92 -11.02 -7.11
CA ARG A 403 -21.53 -11.34 -6.73
C ARG A 403 -20.71 -10.05 -6.62
N GLU A 404 -19.56 -10.14 -5.97
CA GLU A 404 -18.58 -9.03 -5.93
C GLU A 404 -18.21 -8.57 -7.36
N ALA A 405 -18.03 -9.50 -8.30
CA ALA A 405 -17.74 -9.21 -9.72
C ALA A 405 -18.84 -8.40 -10.43
N ASP A 406 -20.11 -8.68 -10.14
CA ASP A 406 -21.24 -7.96 -10.72
C ASP A 406 -21.26 -6.49 -10.23
N VAL A 407 -20.95 -6.28 -8.94
CA VAL A 407 -20.82 -4.94 -8.33
C VAL A 407 -19.63 -4.18 -8.95
N ILE A 408 -18.45 -4.80 -9.04
CA ILE A 408 -17.24 -4.19 -9.65
C ILE A 408 -17.55 -3.77 -11.09
N GLY A 409 -18.20 -4.63 -11.86
CA GLY A 409 -18.61 -4.33 -13.24
C GLY A 409 -19.56 -3.13 -13.34
N ALA A 410 -20.58 -3.07 -12.46
CA ALA A 410 -21.53 -1.97 -12.41
C ALA A 410 -20.86 -0.62 -12.04
N VAL A 411 -19.97 -0.65 -11.07
CA VAL A 411 -19.20 0.53 -10.65
C VAL A 411 -18.35 1.06 -11.81
N GLN A 412 -17.64 0.19 -12.53
CA GLN A 412 -16.82 0.62 -13.68
C GLN A 412 -17.65 1.19 -14.83
N ARG A 413 -18.82 0.62 -15.11
CA ARG A 413 -19.73 1.13 -16.18
C ARG A 413 -20.37 2.46 -15.83
N SER A 414 -20.35 2.88 -14.56
CA SER A 414 -20.95 4.16 -14.15
C SER A 414 -20.19 5.39 -14.66
N ASP A 415 -18.97 5.22 -15.19
CA ASP A 415 -18.14 6.30 -15.76
C ASP A 415 -17.81 6.01 -17.24
N GLU A 416 -18.80 6.12 -18.10
CA GLU A 416 -18.61 5.95 -19.56
C GLU A 416 -17.80 7.09 -20.18
N ALA A 417 -17.80 8.28 -19.58
CA ALA A 417 -17.17 9.48 -20.12
C ALA A 417 -15.66 9.57 -19.80
N SER A 418 -15.19 8.91 -18.73
CA SER A 418 -13.79 8.95 -18.29
C SER A 418 -13.36 7.66 -17.60
N PRO A 419 -13.33 6.53 -18.30
CA PRO A 419 -13.01 5.23 -17.69
C PRO A 419 -11.63 5.16 -17.03
N THR A 420 -10.79 6.17 -17.21
CA THR A 420 -9.44 6.26 -16.62
C THR A 420 -9.36 7.28 -15.49
N GLY A 421 -10.44 8.05 -15.24
CA GLY A 421 -10.48 9.17 -14.29
C GLY A 421 -10.55 8.74 -12.82
N ASP A 422 -11.28 7.67 -12.53
CA ASP A 422 -11.52 7.21 -11.16
C ASP A 422 -10.29 6.59 -10.51
N ILE A 423 -10.25 6.69 -9.17
CA ILE A 423 -9.30 5.93 -8.35
C ILE A 423 -10.09 4.98 -7.47
N VAL A 424 -9.89 3.67 -7.66
CA VAL A 424 -10.45 2.66 -6.76
C VAL A 424 -9.56 2.49 -5.53
N VAL A 425 -10.18 2.46 -4.35
CA VAL A 425 -9.51 2.21 -3.06
C VAL A 425 -10.11 0.99 -2.40
N CYS A 426 -9.26 0.04 -2.02
CA CYS A 426 -9.64 -1.17 -1.28
C CYS A 426 -8.44 -1.72 -0.50
N ALA A 427 -8.65 -2.64 0.44
CA ALA A 427 -7.56 -3.19 1.24
C ALA A 427 -7.68 -4.69 1.54
N ALA A 428 -8.81 -5.18 2.02
CA ALA A 428 -8.88 -6.51 2.62
C ALA A 428 -10.09 -7.32 2.13
N GLY A 429 -10.06 -8.62 2.41
CA GLY A 429 -11.10 -9.56 2.01
C GLY A 429 -10.91 -10.13 0.60
N THR A 430 -12.01 -10.50 -0.07
CA THR A 430 -11.99 -11.02 -1.45
C THR A 430 -11.84 -9.88 -2.46
N LEU A 431 -12.38 -8.70 -2.14
CA LEU A 431 -12.41 -7.54 -3.04
C LEU A 431 -11.06 -7.18 -3.67
N PRO A 432 -9.92 -7.17 -2.96
CA PRO A 432 -8.61 -6.97 -3.58
C PRO A 432 -8.27 -8.01 -4.63
N ALA A 433 -8.68 -9.27 -4.43
CA ALA A 433 -8.45 -10.34 -5.38
C ALA A 433 -9.27 -10.11 -6.67
N ASP A 434 -10.56 -9.83 -6.51
CA ASP A 434 -11.45 -9.55 -7.63
C ASP A 434 -11.08 -8.25 -8.35
N LEU A 435 -10.68 -7.22 -7.63
CA LEU A 435 -10.18 -5.98 -8.23
C LEU A 435 -8.89 -6.19 -9.02
N GLN A 436 -7.97 -7.07 -8.58
CA GLN A 436 -6.77 -7.39 -9.36
C GLN A 436 -7.13 -8.06 -10.68
N LYS A 437 -8.10 -8.97 -10.68
CA LYS A 437 -8.60 -9.68 -11.88
C LYS A 437 -9.39 -8.78 -12.80
N LEU A 438 -10.33 -8.00 -12.26
CA LEU A 438 -11.46 -7.43 -13.00
C LEU A 438 -11.35 -5.92 -13.25
N TRP A 439 -10.66 -5.17 -12.35
CA TRP A 439 -10.60 -3.71 -12.47
C TRP A 439 -9.73 -3.28 -13.65
N ARG A 440 -10.28 -2.42 -14.51
CA ARG A 440 -9.63 -1.87 -15.69
C ARG A 440 -8.97 -0.53 -15.34
N THR A 441 -7.64 -0.51 -15.32
CA THR A 441 -6.86 0.69 -14.98
C THR A 441 -6.24 1.27 -16.22
N GLY A 442 -6.63 2.48 -16.61
CA GLY A 442 -6.13 3.12 -17.82
C GLY A 442 -4.82 3.89 -17.65
N ALA A 443 -4.45 4.23 -16.41
CA ALA A 443 -3.27 5.05 -16.11
C ALA A 443 -2.68 4.74 -14.72
N PRO A 444 -1.39 5.04 -14.50
CA PRO A 444 -0.76 4.95 -13.19
C PRO A 444 -1.54 5.71 -12.10
N GLY A 445 -1.70 5.08 -10.93
CA GLY A 445 -2.40 5.65 -9.79
C GLY A 445 -3.93 5.52 -9.79
N GLY A 446 -4.54 4.93 -10.81
CA GLY A 446 -5.98 4.60 -10.83
C GLY A 446 -6.37 3.38 -9.96
N TYR A 447 -5.38 2.64 -9.48
CA TYR A 447 -5.57 1.47 -8.64
C TYR A 447 -4.84 1.65 -7.31
N HIS A 448 -5.58 1.92 -6.24
CA HIS A 448 -5.03 2.14 -4.91
C HIS A 448 -5.52 1.05 -3.96
N VAL A 449 -4.98 -0.15 -4.13
CA VAL A 449 -5.27 -1.28 -3.26
C VAL A 449 -4.12 -1.51 -2.30
N GLU A 450 -4.42 -1.60 -1.00
CA GLU A 450 -3.45 -1.88 0.03
C GLU A 450 -3.52 -3.36 0.39
N TYR A 451 -2.59 -4.15 -0.16
CA TYR A 451 -2.64 -5.60 -0.04
C TYR A 451 -1.39 -6.22 0.61
N GLY A 452 -0.26 -5.53 0.62
CA GLY A 452 0.99 -6.08 1.16
C GLY A 452 0.93 -6.38 2.66
N TYR A 453 0.10 -5.66 3.42
CA TYR A 453 -0.23 -5.90 4.82
C TYR A 453 -1.71 -6.25 5.03
N SER A 454 -2.55 -6.06 4.02
CA SER A 454 -3.98 -6.42 3.94
C SER A 454 -4.79 -6.06 5.20
N CYS A 455 -4.71 -4.80 5.61
CA CYS A 455 -5.30 -4.32 6.85
C CYS A 455 -6.76 -3.94 6.66
N MET A 456 -7.69 -4.70 7.25
CA MET A 456 -9.10 -4.33 7.33
C MET A 456 -9.27 -2.98 8.04
N GLY A 457 -10.21 -2.17 7.58
CA GLY A 457 -10.44 -0.81 8.08
C GLY A 457 -9.60 0.28 7.42
N TYR A 458 -8.68 -0.08 6.51
CA TYR A 458 -7.91 0.91 5.74
C TYR A 458 -8.76 1.71 4.75
N GLU A 459 -9.81 1.14 4.19
CA GLU A 459 -10.47 1.55 2.96
C GLU A 459 -11.00 3.00 3.02
N ILE A 460 -11.79 3.35 4.04
CA ILE A 460 -12.36 4.71 4.20
C ILE A 460 -11.25 5.73 4.45
N ALA A 461 -10.37 5.43 5.38
CA ALA A 461 -9.24 6.29 5.73
C ALA A 461 -8.26 6.44 4.56
N GLY A 462 -7.98 5.35 3.85
CA GLY A 462 -7.19 5.36 2.62
C GLY A 462 -7.82 6.20 1.53
N GLY A 463 -9.14 6.07 1.33
CA GLY A 463 -9.93 6.91 0.41
C GLY A 463 -9.79 8.39 0.71
N LEU A 464 -9.89 8.78 2.00
CA LEU A 464 -9.68 10.15 2.45
C LEU A 464 -8.29 10.66 2.08
N GLY A 465 -7.25 9.88 2.36
CA GLY A 465 -5.87 10.24 2.02
C GLY A 465 -5.64 10.40 0.52
N VAL A 466 -6.23 9.52 -0.30
CA VAL A 466 -6.20 9.61 -1.77
C VAL A 466 -6.92 10.86 -2.24
N LYS A 467 -8.11 11.16 -1.70
CA LYS A 467 -8.89 12.35 -2.09
C LYS A 467 -8.18 13.66 -1.75
N LEU A 468 -7.51 13.72 -0.61
CA LEU A 468 -6.67 14.88 -0.24
C LEU A 468 -5.46 15.03 -1.18
N ALA A 469 -4.92 13.94 -1.70
CA ALA A 469 -3.81 13.94 -2.65
C ALA A 469 -4.25 14.26 -4.08
N ARG A 470 -5.45 13.86 -4.46
CA ARG A 470 -6.03 13.98 -5.83
C ARG A 470 -7.44 14.56 -5.77
N PRO A 471 -7.59 15.82 -5.33
CA PRO A 471 -8.91 16.43 -5.14
C PRO A 471 -9.73 16.53 -6.44
N GLU A 472 -9.07 16.55 -7.59
CA GLU A 472 -9.67 16.64 -8.92
C GLU A 472 -10.28 15.33 -9.42
N ARG A 473 -9.93 14.18 -8.81
CA ARG A 473 -10.41 12.86 -9.27
C ARG A 473 -11.52 12.32 -8.37
N GLU A 474 -12.43 11.54 -8.94
CA GLU A 474 -13.35 10.74 -8.13
C GLU A 474 -12.60 9.60 -7.45
N VAL A 475 -12.88 9.43 -6.16
CA VAL A 475 -12.31 8.35 -5.35
C VAL A 475 -13.45 7.41 -4.94
N ILE A 476 -13.36 6.19 -5.42
CA ILE A 476 -14.35 5.14 -5.16
C ILE A 476 -13.74 4.15 -4.17
N VAL A 477 -14.30 4.09 -2.99
CA VAL A 477 -13.94 3.13 -1.94
C VAL A 477 -14.86 1.92 -2.07
N ILE A 478 -14.29 0.74 -2.34
CA ILE A 478 -15.03 -0.52 -2.32
C ILE A 478 -14.65 -1.28 -1.05
N VAL A 479 -15.64 -1.58 -0.20
CA VAL A 479 -15.43 -2.10 1.15
C VAL A 479 -16.49 -3.13 1.54
N GLY A 480 -16.08 -4.22 2.21
CA GLY A 480 -16.99 -5.17 2.82
C GLY A 480 -17.55 -4.66 4.16
N ASP A 481 -18.73 -5.15 4.54
CA ASP A 481 -19.42 -4.81 5.79
C ASP A 481 -18.55 -5.00 7.04
N GLY A 482 -17.82 -6.11 7.12
CA GLY A 482 -16.92 -6.39 8.25
C GLY A 482 -15.76 -5.41 8.36
N SER A 483 -15.16 -5.02 7.23
CA SER A 483 -14.07 -4.03 7.22
C SER A 483 -14.58 -2.62 7.55
N TYR A 484 -15.75 -2.25 7.01
CA TYR A 484 -16.41 -0.99 7.33
C TYR A 484 -16.70 -0.86 8.85
N LEU A 485 -17.19 -1.93 9.49
CA LEU A 485 -17.48 -1.91 10.92
C LEU A 485 -16.24 -1.77 11.80
N MET A 486 -15.06 -2.20 11.31
CA MET A 486 -13.82 -2.05 12.06
C MET A 486 -13.36 -0.59 12.11
N MET A 487 -13.53 0.19 11.03
CA MET A 487 -13.01 1.57 10.98
C MET A 487 -13.78 2.42 9.97
N ASN A 488 -14.79 3.10 10.41
CA ASN A 488 -15.67 3.91 9.56
C ASN A 488 -15.70 5.40 9.93
N SER A 489 -15.10 5.80 11.05
CA SER A 489 -15.21 7.16 11.61
C SER A 489 -14.69 8.25 10.65
N GLU A 490 -13.75 7.92 9.76
CA GLU A 490 -13.19 8.88 8.82
C GLU A 490 -14.15 9.25 7.68
N LEU A 491 -15.30 8.56 7.57
CA LEU A 491 -16.40 9.05 6.74
C LEU A 491 -16.91 10.42 7.24
N ALA A 492 -17.02 10.59 8.57
CA ALA A 492 -17.34 11.90 9.16
C ALA A 492 -16.25 12.94 8.91
N THR A 493 -14.97 12.53 8.96
CA THR A 493 -13.84 13.40 8.62
C THR A 493 -13.89 13.85 7.16
N SER A 494 -14.23 12.94 6.23
CA SER A 494 -14.35 13.27 4.81
C SER A 494 -15.42 14.32 4.55
N VAL A 495 -16.57 14.21 5.25
CA VAL A 495 -17.64 15.21 5.18
C VAL A 495 -17.19 16.55 5.77
N MET A 496 -16.57 16.53 6.95
CA MET A 496 -16.06 17.71 7.63
C MET A 496 -15.05 18.50 6.78
N LEU A 497 -14.19 17.80 6.05
CA LEU A 497 -13.14 18.39 5.21
C LEU A 497 -13.63 18.72 3.79
N GLY A 498 -14.85 18.36 3.40
CA GLY A 498 -15.34 18.48 2.03
C GLY A 498 -14.59 17.57 1.05
N ALA A 499 -13.93 16.52 1.55
CA ALA A 499 -13.19 15.54 0.77
C ALA A 499 -14.13 14.41 0.34
N LYS A 500 -14.90 14.62 -0.73
CA LYS A 500 -15.95 13.71 -1.21
C LYS A 500 -15.40 12.34 -1.55
N LEU A 501 -16.01 11.30 -0.99
CA LEU A 501 -15.80 9.88 -1.30
C LEU A 501 -17.09 9.26 -1.83
N ILE A 502 -16.98 8.36 -2.81
CA ILE A 502 -18.06 7.43 -3.16
C ILE A 502 -17.71 6.10 -2.51
N VAL A 503 -18.53 5.65 -1.57
CA VAL A 503 -18.30 4.39 -0.84
C VAL A 503 -19.33 3.37 -1.30
N VAL A 504 -18.87 2.28 -1.91
CA VAL A 504 -19.70 1.13 -2.26
C VAL A 504 -19.44 0.03 -1.22
N LEU A 505 -20.42 -0.21 -0.37
CA LEU A 505 -20.35 -1.18 0.70
C LEU A 505 -21.09 -2.45 0.29
N LEU A 506 -20.35 -3.56 0.27
CA LEU A 506 -20.87 -4.89 -0.03
C LEU A 506 -21.17 -5.60 1.28
N ASP A 507 -22.44 -5.85 1.57
CA ASP A 507 -22.87 -6.60 2.74
C ASP A 507 -23.02 -8.09 2.40
N ASN A 508 -22.04 -8.88 2.80
CA ASN A 508 -22.10 -10.34 2.74
C ASN A 508 -22.32 -10.98 4.13
N ARG A 509 -22.71 -10.17 5.12
CA ARG A 509 -23.00 -10.51 6.50
C ARG A 509 -21.79 -11.05 7.25
N GLY A 510 -20.58 -10.52 7.00
CA GLY A 510 -19.38 -10.83 7.81
C GLY A 510 -18.09 -10.98 7.02
N PHE A 511 -17.28 -11.95 7.41
CA PHE A 511 -15.96 -12.21 6.80
C PHE A 511 -16.05 -13.31 5.74
N GLY A 512 -16.79 -13.06 4.65
CA GLY A 512 -17.07 -14.05 3.59
C GLY A 512 -15.81 -14.68 3.00
N CYS A 513 -14.74 -13.91 2.79
CA CYS A 513 -13.44 -14.43 2.32
C CYS A 513 -12.88 -15.52 3.26
N ILE A 514 -12.85 -15.24 4.54
CA ILE A 514 -12.29 -16.16 5.55
C ILE A 514 -13.20 -17.37 5.74
N ASN A 515 -14.52 -17.18 5.64
CA ASN A 515 -15.48 -18.29 5.68
C ASN A 515 -15.23 -19.29 4.52
N ARG A 516 -15.04 -18.79 3.29
CA ARG A 516 -14.70 -19.64 2.13
C ARG A 516 -13.34 -20.32 2.31
N LEU A 517 -12.32 -19.61 2.81
CA LEU A 517 -11.01 -20.17 3.08
C LEU A 517 -11.08 -21.29 4.12
N GLN A 518 -11.85 -21.10 5.21
CA GLN A 518 -12.07 -22.12 6.24
C GLN A 518 -12.69 -23.39 5.65
N GLN A 519 -13.70 -23.23 4.79
CA GLN A 519 -14.34 -24.36 4.12
C GLN A 519 -13.43 -25.04 3.09
N ALA A 520 -12.62 -24.27 2.36
CA ALA A 520 -11.62 -24.82 1.42
C ALA A 520 -10.55 -25.70 2.14
N CYS A 521 -10.25 -25.40 3.41
CA CYS A 521 -9.41 -26.23 4.27
C CYS A 521 -10.17 -27.39 4.95
N GLY A 522 -11.44 -27.66 4.56
CA GLY A 522 -12.29 -28.71 5.13
C GLY A 522 -12.99 -28.34 6.44
N GLY A 523 -12.82 -27.10 6.93
CA GLY A 523 -13.47 -26.59 8.15
C GLY A 523 -14.98 -26.42 7.96
N ALA A 524 -15.72 -26.42 9.08
CA ALA A 524 -17.13 -26.04 9.07
C ALA A 524 -17.26 -24.50 9.01
N PRO A 525 -18.35 -23.95 8.48
CA PRO A 525 -18.69 -22.56 8.71
C PRO A 525 -18.71 -22.28 10.23
N PHE A 526 -17.93 -21.33 10.68
CA PHE A 526 -17.81 -21.05 12.11
C PHE A 526 -17.25 -19.65 12.37
N ASN A 527 -18.02 -18.82 13.07
CA ASN A 527 -17.62 -17.53 13.62
C ASN A 527 -17.08 -16.49 12.58
N ASN A 528 -17.39 -16.67 11.30
CA ASN A 528 -17.02 -15.74 10.23
C ASN A 528 -18.21 -14.96 9.70
N LEU A 529 -19.31 -15.63 9.34
CA LEU A 529 -20.56 -14.95 9.03
C LEU A 529 -21.33 -14.70 10.32
N ILE A 530 -22.07 -13.61 10.40
CA ILE A 530 -22.83 -13.22 11.59
C ILE A 530 -23.80 -14.35 11.99
N ASP A 531 -24.39 -15.04 11.00
CA ASP A 531 -25.34 -16.12 11.24
C ASP A 531 -24.68 -17.40 11.81
N ASP A 532 -23.37 -17.59 11.62
CA ASP A 532 -22.59 -18.70 12.16
C ASP A 532 -21.95 -18.36 13.53
N CYS A 533 -22.16 -17.14 14.03
CA CYS A 533 -21.64 -16.71 15.32
C CYS A 533 -22.59 -17.10 16.47
N ARG A 534 -22.04 -17.15 17.68
CA ARG A 534 -22.86 -17.34 18.89
C ARG A 534 -23.82 -16.15 19.06
N GLN A 535 -25.10 -16.44 19.14
CA GLN A 535 -26.14 -15.45 19.22
C GLN A 535 -26.87 -15.53 20.58
N GLY A 536 -27.40 -14.38 21.03
CA GLY A 536 -28.35 -14.31 22.15
C GLY A 536 -29.79 -14.57 21.69
N ALA A 537 -30.74 -14.34 22.58
CA ALA A 537 -32.18 -14.58 22.33
C ALA A 537 -32.76 -13.72 21.18
N LEU A 538 -32.15 -12.60 20.85
CA LEU A 538 -32.61 -11.70 19.78
C LEU A 538 -32.10 -12.11 18.38
N GLY A 539 -31.23 -13.11 18.26
CA GLY A 539 -30.63 -13.52 17.01
C GLY A 539 -29.54 -12.56 16.49
N ALA A 540 -29.16 -12.74 15.23
CA ALA A 540 -28.19 -11.90 14.56
C ALA A 540 -28.75 -10.50 14.26
N PRO A 541 -27.98 -9.41 14.43
CA PRO A 541 -28.45 -8.07 14.11
C PRO A 541 -28.57 -7.86 12.59
N THR A 542 -29.55 -7.03 12.20
CA THR A 542 -29.57 -6.42 10.87
C THR A 542 -29.01 -5.01 11.00
N ILE A 543 -27.97 -4.70 10.21
CA ILE A 543 -27.28 -3.42 10.30
C ILE A 543 -27.73 -2.54 9.13
N ASP A 544 -28.31 -1.38 9.43
CA ASP A 544 -28.62 -0.37 8.42
C ASP A 544 -27.40 0.53 8.16
N PHE A 545 -26.56 0.13 7.24
CA PHE A 545 -25.35 0.86 6.86
C PHE A 545 -25.66 2.22 6.24
N ALA A 546 -26.78 2.35 5.53
CA ALA A 546 -27.21 3.62 4.96
C ALA A 546 -27.61 4.62 6.05
N MET A 547 -28.37 4.18 7.07
CA MET A 547 -28.71 5.01 8.23
C MET A 547 -27.44 5.39 9.02
N HIS A 548 -26.52 4.45 9.21
CA HIS A 548 -25.26 4.71 9.89
C HIS A 548 -24.43 5.79 9.16
N ALA A 549 -24.27 5.69 7.84
CA ALA A 549 -23.54 6.68 7.06
C ALA A 549 -24.21 8.07 7.12
N ARG A 550 -25.55 8.15 7.10
CA ARG A 550 -26.29 9.41 7.30
C ARG A 550 -26.00 10.02 8.67
N SER A 551 -25.89 9.22 9.70
CA SER A 551 -25.56 9.70 11.05
C SER A 551 -24.16 10.32 11.13
N LEU A 552 -23.25 9.94 10.23
CA LEU A 552 -21.91 10.51 10.08
C LEU A 552 -21.87 11.74 9.14
N GLY A 553 -23.03 12.16 8.60
CA GLY A 553 -23.16 13.34 7.73
C GLY A 553 -23.04 13.07 6.23
N ALA A 554 -22.80 11.83 5.81
CA ALA A 554 -22.77 11.45 4.39
C ALA A 554 -24.19 11.33 3.81
N LEU A 555 -24.31 11.45 2.50
CA LEU A 555 -25.50 10.98 1.78
C LEU A 555 -25.41 9.45 1.67
N SER A 556 -26.56 8.78 1.62
CA SER A 556 -26.53 7.33 1.47
C SER A 556 -27.85 6.73 1.06
N GLU A 557 -27.79 5.55 0.47
CA GLU A 557 -28.91 4.68 0.15
C GLU A 557 -28.51 3.21 0.20
N HIS A 558 -29.50 2.34 0.40
CA HIS A 558 -29.38 0.91 0.17
C HIS A 558 -30.04 0.57 -1.16
N VAL A 559 -29.42 -0.30 -1.95
CA VAL A 559 -29.92 -0.73 -3.26
C VAL A 559 -30.07 -2.25 -3.29
N ALA A 560 -31.09 -2.73 -3.97
CA ALA A 560 -31.45 -4.15 -3.97
C ALA A 560 -30.81 -4.95 -5.11
N ASN A 561 -30.34 -4.29 -6.17
CA ASN A 561 -29.85 -4.94 -7.38
C ASN A 561 -28.86 -4.06 -8.16
N ILE A 562 -28.30 -4.62 -9.23
CA ILE A 562 -27.27 -3.97 -10.05
C ILE A 562 -27.78 -2.74 -10.80
N ASP A 563 -29.03 -2.74 -11.28
CA ASP A 563 -29.59 -1.59 -12.00
C ASP A 563 -29.79 -0.39 -11.05
N GLU A 564 -30.26 -0.64 -9.84
CA GLU A 564 -30.36 0.37 -8.80
C GLU A 564 -28.97 0.89 -8.38
N LEU A 565 -27.96 -0.01 -8.31
CA LEU A 565 -26.57 0.38 -8.02
C LEU A 565 -26.05 1.34 -9.09
N GLN A 566 -26.27 1.05 -10.37
CA GLN A 566 -25.82 1.95 -11.46
C GLN A 566 -26.50 3.33 -11.35
N ALA A 567 -27.79 3.36 -11.07
CA ALA A 567 -28.52 4.60 -10.86
C ALA A 567 -28.01 5.38 -9.63
N ALA A 568 -27.72 4.66 -8.53
CA ALA A 568 -27.15 5.23 -7.30
C ALA A 568 -25.75 5.81 -7.53
N MET A 569 -24.91 5.15 -8.34
CA MET A 569 -23.59 5.66 -8.73
C MET A 569 -23.69 7.01 -9.45
N GLN A 570 -24.67 7.19 -10.35
CA GLN A 570 -24.88 8.49 -11.00
C GLN A 570 -25.27 9.59 -9.98
N ARG A 571 -26.15 9.26 -9.01
CA ARG A 571 -26.51 10.19 -7.93
C ARG A 571 -25.29 10.53 -7.07
N ALA A 572 -24.48 9.53 -6.73
CA ALA A 572 -23.26 9.71 -5.95
C ALA A 572 -22.23 10.60 -6.67
N ARG A 573 -22.06 10.44 -8.00
CA ARG A 573 -21.19 11.32 -8.80
C ARG A 573 -21.67 12.76 -8.80
N ALA A 574 -22.97 13.00 -8.89
CA ALA A 574 -23.57 14.33 -8.86
C ALA A 574 -23.60 14.97 -7.45
N ALA A 575 -23.36 14.22 -6.40
CA ALA A 575 -23.44 14.69 -5.03
C ALA A 575 -22.30 15.66 -4.68
N ASP A 576 -22.58 16.57 -3.74
CA ASP A 576 -21.65 17.61 -3.24
C ASP A 576 -20.76 17.14 -2.06
N ARG A 577 -21.00 15.95 -1.54
CA ARG A 577 -20.32 15.37 -0.36
C ARG A 577 -20.20 13.86 -0.47
N SER A 578 -19.54 13.25 0.48
CA SER A 578 -19.39 11.79 0.55
C SER A 578 -20.74 11.07 0.51
N TYR A 579 -20.78 9.99 -0.27
CA TYR A 579 -21.97 9.22 -0.56
C TYR A 579 -21.69 7.73 -0.36
N LEU A 580 -22.49 7.06 0.47
CA LEU A 580 -22.40 5.63 0.67
C LEU A 580 -23.58 4.91 0.00
N ILE A 581 -23.26 3.88 -0.78
CA ILE A 581 -24.23 2.96 -1.39
C ILE A 581 -23.97 1.59 -0.79
N SER A 582 -24.96 1.01 -0.09
CA SER A 582 -24.88 -0.37 0.40
C SER A 582 -25.68 -1.30 -0.49
N ILE A 583 -25.14 -2.50 -0.72
CA ILE A 583 -25.76 -3.56 -1.52
C ILE A 583 -25.46 -4.92 -0.88
N ASP A 584 -26.50 -5.77 -0.76
CA ASP A 584 -26.33 -7.14 -0.29
C ASP A 584 -25.67 -7.99 -1.39
N THR A 585 -24.71 -8.82 -1.00
CA THR A 585 -23.95 -9.68 -1.92
C THR A 585 -23.92 -11.13 -1.43
N ASP A 586 -23.72 -12.07 -2.37
CA ASP A 586 -23.66 -13.49 -2.06
C ASP A 586 -22.33 -13.87 -1.39
N PRO A 587 -22.32 -14.30 -0.13
CA PRO A 587 -21.10 -14.70 0.57
C PRO A 587 -20.47 -15.99 0.03
N ALA A 588 -21.23 -16.81 -0.71
CA ALA A 588 -20.84 -18.16 -1.13
C ALA A 588 -20.22 -18.19 -2.53
N ARG A 589 -20.57 -17.25 -3.43
CA ARG A 589 -20.15 -17.28 -4.83
C ARG A 589 -18.99 -16.32 -5.13
N PRO A 590 -17.72 -16.79 -5.12
CA PRO A 590 -16.57 -15.99 -5.50
C PRO A 590 -16.46 -15.86 -7.04
N THR A 591 -15.51 -15.03 -7.50
CA THR A 591 -15.03 -15.07 -8.87
C THR A 591 -14.11 -16.27 -9.04
N GLU A 592 -14.57 -17.32 -9.74
CA GLU A 592 -13.85 -18.58 -9.89
C GLU A 592 -12.72 -18.48 -10.92
N GLU A 593 -12.83 -17.59 -11.90
CA GLU A 593 -11.90 -17.45 -13.00
C GLU A 593 -10.54 -16.92 -12.55
N GLY A 594 -9.47 -17.47 -13.12
CA GLY A 594 -8.08 -17.15 -12.75
C GLY A 594 -7.66 -17.78 -11.42
N GLY A 595 -6.75 -17.11 -10.74
CA GLY A 595 -6.21 -17.60 -9.48
C GLY A 595 -5.05 -18.58 -9.66
N TRP A 596 -4.38 -18.87 -8.55
CA TRP A 596 -3.30 -19.85 -8.45
C TRP A 596 -3.26 -20.45 -7.05
N TRP A 597 -2.52 -21.53 -6.89
CA TRP A 597 -2.35 -22.17 -5.60
C TRP A 597 -1.68 -21.22 -4.58
N TRP A 598 -2.18 -21.27 -3.36
CA TRP A 598 -1.64 -20.58 -2.20
C TRP A 598 -1.48 -21.55 -1.05
N GLU A 599 -0.34 -21.50 -0.38
CA GLU A 599 -0.06 -22.35 0.77
C GLU A 599 -0.84 -21.87 1.99
N VAL A 600 -1.86 -22.63 2.37
CA VAL A 600 -2.57 -22.46 3.63
C VAL A 600 -2.47 -23.78 4.39
N ALA A 601 -1.85 -23.74 5.56
CA ALA A 601 -1.63 -24.93 6.35
C ALA A 601 -2.94 -25.58 6.79
N VAL A 602 -3.10 -26.88 6.51
CA VAL A 602 -4.24 -27.69 6.91
C VAL A 602 -3.84 -28.55 8.09
N PRO A 603 -4.67 -28.73 9.14
CA PRO A 603 -4.35 -29.56 10.31
C PRO A 603 -3.94 -31.00 9.93
N GLU A 604 -2.92 -31.51 10.60
CA GLU A 604 -2.42 -32.90 10.39
C GLU A 604 -3.36 -33.93 10.99
N VAL A 605 -4.11 -33.58 12.01
CA VAL A 605 -5.06 -34.42 12.72
C VAL A 605 -6.41 -33.75 12.82
N SER A 606 -7.47 -34.47 12.43
CA SER A 606 -8.86 -33.99 12.57
C SER A 606 -9.81 -35.18 12.57
N GLU A 607 -10.90 -35.08 13.34
CA GLU A 607 -12.03 -36.05 13.29
C GLU A 607 -12.95 -35.77 12.09
N ARG A 608 -12.80 -34.63 11.40
CA ARG A 608 -13.61 -34.26 10.24
C ARG A 608 -13.02 -34.84 8.97
N ALA A 609 -13.76 -35.69 8.28
CA ALA A 609 -13.32 -36.31 7.01
C ALA A 609 -12.93 -35.24 5.94
N ALA A 610 -13.65 -34.09 5.88
CA ALA A 610 -13.33 -33.03 4.93
C ALA A 610 -11.94 -32.40 5.19
N VAL A 611 -11.52 -32.27 6.46
CA VAL A 611 -10.17 -31.77 6.81
C VAL A 611 -9.11 -32.79 6.42
N VAL A 612 -9.37 -34.11 6.61
CA VAL A 612 -8.44 -35.17 6.20
C VAL A 612 -8.21 -35.13 4.67
N VAL A 613 -9.29 -35.02 3.89
CA VAL A 613 -9.19 -34.91 2.42
C VAL A 613 -8.44 -33.62 2.00
N ALA A 614 -8.74 -32.49 2.65
CA ALA A 614 -8.02 -31.23 2.38
C ALA A 614 -6.53 -31.34 2.74
N ARG A 615 -6.17 -32.05 3.83
CA ARG A 615 -4.78 -32.31 4.22
C ARG A 615 -4.04 -33.14 3.17
N GLU A 616 -4.64 -34.20 2.67
CA GLU A 616 -4.04 -35.00 1.59
C GLU A 616 -3.80 -34.18 0.32
N ALA A 617 -4.73 -33.29 -0.05
CA ALA A 617 -4.55 -32.39 -1.17
C ALA A 617 -3.40 -31.39 -0.94
N TYR A 618 -3.32 -30.83 0.25
CA TYR A 618 -2.24 -29.94 0.69
C TYR A 618 -0.86 -30.63 0.61
N GLU A 619 -0.73 -31.85 1.12
CA GLU A 619 0.52 -32.64 1.07
C GLU A 619 0.95 -32.97 -0.36
N ARG A 620 -0.01 -33.28 -1.25
CA ARG A 620 0.30 -33.48 -2.68
C ARG A 620 0.87 -32.20 -3.31
N ALA A 621 0.31 -31.04 -2.99
CA ALA A 621 0.81 -29.75 -3.49
C ALA A 621 2.21 -29.41 -2.94
N LEU A 622 2.48 -29.69 -1.66
CA LEU A 622 3.80 -29.53 -1.05
C LEU A 622 4.85 -30.43 -1.72
N ASN A 623 4.50 -31.71 -1.96
CA ASN A 623 5.39 -32.67 -2.61
C ASN A 623 5.68 -32.26 -4.06
N ALA A 624 4.67 -31.76 -4.80
CA ALA A 624 4.86 -31.23 -6.14
C ALA A 624 5.79 -30.01 -6.14
N ARG A 625 5.68 -29.12 -5.14
CA ARG A 625 6.62 -28.01 -4.97
C ARG A 625 8.05 -28.48 -4.65
N ALA A 626 8.21 -29.46 -3.75
CA ALA A 626 9.52 -29.98 -3.33
C ALA A 626 10.20 -30.83 -4.40
N GLY A 627 9.44 -31.57 -5.21
CA GLY A 627 9.98 -32.45 -6.25
C GLY A 627 10.69 -31.75 -7.40
N ASP A 628 10.45 -30.44 -7.55
CA ASP A 628 11.05 -29.61 -8.60
C ASP A 628 12.27 -28.79 -8.12
N VAL A 629 12.67 -28.91 -6.85
CA VAL A 629 13.97 -28.36 -6.40
C VAL A 629 15.05 -29.24 -7.02
N PRO A 630 15.96 -28.72 -7.88
CA PRO A 630 17.12 -29.49 -8.33
C PRO A 630 17.85 -29.94 -7.07
N LYS A 631 17.97 -31.24 -6.84
CA LYS A 631 18.93 -31.79 -5.87
C LYS A 631 20.26 -31.23 -6.31
N ASN A 632 20.79 -30.23 -5.61
CA ASN A 632 22.14 -29.73 -5.82
C ASN A 632 23.02 -30.94 -5.89
N GLY A 633 23.62 -31.14 -7.05
CA GLY A 633 24.35 -32.34 -7.36
C GLY A 633 25.34 -32.69 -6.26
N GLU A 634 25.30 -33.90 -5.82
CA GLU A 634 26.51 -34.58 -5.44
C GLU A 634 27.45 -34.48 -6.64
N ASP A 635 28.34 -33.50 -6.61
CA ASP A 635 29.53 -33.51 -7.47
C ASP A 635 30.46 -34.61 -6.90
N PRO A 636 30.61 -35.77 -7.59
CA PRO A 636 31.44 -36.85 -7.07
C PRO A 636 32.94 -36.59 -7.28
N THR A 637 33.34 -35.32 -7.53
CA THR A 637 34.75 -34.99 -7.77
C THR A 637 35.20 -33.75 -7.00
N CYS A 638 35.36 -33.92 -5.67
CA CYS A 638 36.39 -33.15 -4.96
C CYS A 638 37.13 -34.10 -3.98
N PRO A 639 38.48 -34.28 -4.10
CA PRO A 639 39.27 -35.15 -3.28
C PRO A 639 39.44 -34.70 -1.83
#